data_fc3d4c80743938c959b2e88557716f0a
#
_entry.id   fc3d4c80743938c959b2e88557716f0a
#
_cell.length_a   1.000
_cell.length_b   1.000
_cell.length_c   1.000
_cell.angle_alpha   90.00
_cell.angle_beta   90.00
_cell.angle_gamma   90.00
#
_symmetry.space_group_name_H-M   'P 1'
#
loop_
_entity.id
_entity.type
_entity.pdbx_description
1 polymer ?
#
loop_
_entity_poly.entity_id
_entity_poly.type
_entity_poly.pdbx_seq_one_letter_code
_entity_poly.pdbx_strand_id
1 'polypeptide(L)'
;MNHFTNPFQWSHADLSLMGRAMSRKFTMFPLMLLMLLLLPTRMVAQIDYDKSVTFKALAGSPEGYTNETYANLFDGKKTEGNSTKWCCDFYSSAYVIFAASKAGIPVGYTITTGNDNSNWNGRNPLSWKLYGNNEGKDGAWTLIQKVSNDTKLQDKNFTSYDFTCEGSTFYKYFKWEISATHSGKALQVGEFELKLITCSHKNVDGSSALGAVIKNVDPTCVEHGHTTKECSICHSIVKVYKDDELKPHTLTLHAQKNATCTEAGNIEYWQCSVCNKLFSDADATTEITDAGNLEIPAKGHHQYNSKGVCTACGATEPRYALFNSLEGITNVTITDNGSYPWQMLDLSATGMKELGFTIPEGSKGLMSNNYDQDFSTSETVVTFTVEKPMLLTFKSLVSSKIGWDKSTITLDNKDYDPISGITQIEIKAFLSVGEHTLKLSYKKTNYLKNNADRAFIYDLETATTISDYVAEYDATNTTLTFKKFIDANISDIGNNSVIVEQYKNVKEICTALGNVTIKNIVFDESFKTYAPTSLKEFFYNCTSLETISGLEYLNTANVTDMGNMFLNCNNLKSLDLTKFNTEKVTDMNAMFQNCRTLKSLDLTKLNTEQVTNMNSMFLACRALESLDLTKLNTAKVTDMSFMFDQCYDLTTIYASDNFKTEKVEKSDLMFMQCFKLKGFIEYSKDKTDHQYANYKTGYFTKLVVKNGDERYGITGETTQFTVDNLALDDDKDFVAYEPFTATTATYNRDIKAGTTWATLCLPFEVSLDGKNFRAFKLLSANETTNTVELEEITTTIEAGMPVIIKMTNGETALNVSEANKSIVKAALTSATANNDYQLQGIYTKKVFDKAADNNCYIVKGDKLMNPAKLLVKTSTTQVGSKPFRAYMVDNSSAPTAGAKMFSIGFDNDGTTAIDNLNTIADDKAEYYDLQGKRLNAPQKGINIVKRGNKTMKVIIK
;
A
#
# COMPACT_ATOMS: atom_id res chain seq x y z
N MET A 1 34.49 -12.88 -25.75
CA MET A 1 35.84 -13.11 -25.14
C MET A 1 35.64 -13.58 -23.72
N ASN A 2 36.04 -14.82 -23.54
CA ASN A 2 36.58 -15.45 -22.31
C ASN A 2 35.79 -15.39 -21.01
N HIS A 3 35.22 -16.54 -20.60
CA HIS A 3 35.83 -17.65 -19.81
C HIS A 3 35.89 -17.35 -18.29
N PHE A 4 35.30 -18.18 -17.47
CA PHE A 4 35.80 -19.35 -16.73
C PHE A 4 34.70 -19.89 -15.81
N THR A 5 34.20 -21.06 -15.99
CA THR A 5 34.56 -22.41 -15.51
C THR A 5 34.24 -22.70 -14.04
N ASN A 6 33.42 -23.71 -13.90
CA ASN A 6 33.24 -24.74 -12.88
C ASN A 6 34.53 -25.12 -12.10
N PRO A 7 34.58 -26.08 -11.16
CA PRO A 7 33.61 -27.02 -10.55
C PRO A 7 33.85 -27.31 -9.04
N PHE A 8 33.04 -28.24 -8.45
CA PHE A 8 33.46 -29.27 -7.46
C PHE A 8 32.18 -30.04 -7.04
N GLN A 9 31.93 -31.20 -7.28
CA GLN A 9 32.38 -32.60 -7.09
C GLN A 9 32.57 -33.03 -5.63
N TRP A 10 32.08 -34.27 -5.40
CA TRP A 10 32.32 -35.34 -4.41
C TRP A 10 31.47 -35.30 -3.15
N SER A 11 31.03 -36.43 -2.54
CA SER A 11 31.26 -37.87 -2.71
C SER A 11 30.28 -38.68 -1.87
N HIS A 12 29.95 -39.82 -2.37
CA HIS A 12 29.86 -41.18 -1.86
C HIS A 12 29.76 -41.53 -0.37
N ALA A 13 29.06 -42.66 -0.22
CA ALA A 13 29.18 -43.73 0.75
C ALA A 13 28.16 -43.71 1.89
N ASP A 14 27.59 -44.74 2.40
CA ASP A 14 27.69 -46.21 2.22
C ASP A 14 26.48 -46.92 2.79
N LEU A 15 26.09 -47.98 2.18
CA LEU A 15 25.80 -49.35 2.60
C LEU A 15 25.37 -49.67 4.03
N SER A 16 24.33 -50.44 4.04
CA SER A 16 24.20 -51.77 4.75
C SER A 16 23.20 -51.77 5.93
N LEU A 17 22.38 -52.68 5.95
CA LEU A 17 22.25 -54.01 6.36
C LEU A 17 20.87 -54.36 7.04
N MET A 18 20.32 -55.42 6.50
CA MET A 18 19.58 -56.50 7.21
C MET A 18 18.36 -56.11 8.13
N GLY A 19 17.32 -56.81 8.08
CA GLY A 19 16.99 -58.17 7.72
C GLY A 19 15.64 -58.62 8.30
N ARG A 20 15.11 -59.61 7.66
CA ARG A 20 14.24 -60.70 8.16
C ARG A 20 12.91 -60.35 8.87
N ALA A 21 11.76 -60.84 8.36
CA ALA A 21 11.29 -62.22 8.50
C ALA A 21 9.96 -62.37 7.74
N MET A 22 9.96 -63.31 6.85
CA MET A 22 9.20 -64.60 6.85
C MET A 22 7.83 -64.60 7.55
N SER A 23 6.71 -64.83 6.77
CA SER A 23 6.17 -66.18 6.73
C SER A 23 4.93 -66.26 5.81
N ARG A 24 5.07 -67.20 4.89
CA ARG A 24 4.13 -68.25 4.49
C ARG A 24 2.67 -67.89 4.15
N LYS A 25 2.30 -68.07 2.87
CA LYS A 25 1.52 -69.25 2.51
C LYS A 25 1.60 -69.51 0.99
N PHE A 26 2.13 -70.65 0.71
CA PHE A 26 2.06 -71.41 -0.54
C PHE A 26 0.60 -71.76 -0.84
N THR A 27 0.13 -71.70 -2.06
CA THR A 27 -0.04 -72.84 -2.97
C THR A 27 -1.11 -72.49 -4.00
N MET A 28 -0.80 -72.57 -5.18
CA MET A 28 -1.45 -73.11 -6.38
C MET A 28 -1.05 -72.35 -7.66
N PHE A 29 0.13 -72.64 -8.09
CA PHE A 29 0.51 -72.47 -9.51
C PHE A 29 1.38 -73.66 -9.80
N PRO A 30 0.91 -74.63 -10.50
CA PRO A 30 1.52 -75.00 -11.76
C PRO A 30 0.63 -75.86 -12.68
N LEU A 31 -0.46 -75.33 -13.26
CA LEU A 31 -1.14 -76.07 -14.34
C LEU A 31 -1.44 -75.21 -15.56
N MET A 32 -1.32 -73.89 -15.48
CA MET A 32 -1.55 -73.04 -16.65
C MET A 32 -0.32 -72.68 -17.46
N LEU A 33 0.90 -72.88 -16.87
CA LEU A 33 2.16 -72.58 -17.56
C LEU A 33 2.59 -73.76 -18.51
N LEU A 34 1.97 -74.93 -18.41
CA LEU A 34 2.36 -76.10 -19.23
C LEU A 34 1.59 -76.17 -20.56
N MET A 35 0.49 -75.41 -20.72
CA MET A 35 -0.24 -75.38 -22.01
C MET A 35 0.26 -74.28 -22.96
N LEU A 36 1.11 -73.37 -22.53
CA LEU A 36 1.69 -72.35 -23.38
C LEU A 36 3.05 -72.77 -23.97
N LEU A 37 3.64 -73.92 -23.57
CA LEU A 37 4.95 -74.42 -24.02
C LEU A 37 4.91 -75.45 -25.14
N LEU A 38 3.74 -75.73 -25.73
CA LEU A 38 3.59 -76.71 -26.80
C LEU A 38 2.91 -76.13 -28.06
N LEU A 39 3.31 -74.91 -28.45
CA LEU A 39 3.00 -74.47 -29.80
C LEU A 39 4.31 -74.31 -30.60
N PRO A 40 4.38 -74.89 -31.78
CA PRO A 40 5.60 -74.92 -32.61
C PRO A 40 5.89 -73.52 -33.13
N THR A 41 7.17 -73.18 -33.06
CA THR A 41 7.74 -72.00 -33.72
C THR A 41 7.37 -71.99 -35.20
N ARG A 42 6.46 -71.07 -35.57
CA ARG A 42 6.38 -70.36 -36.85
C ARG A 42 4.94 -69.82 -37.09
N MET A 43 4.83 -68.66 -37.25
CA MET A 43 3.86 -67.68 -37.76
C MET A 43 3.56 -66.63 -36.68
N VAL A 44 3.82 -65.42 -37.04
CA VAL A 44 3.23 -64.27 -36.33
C VAL A 44 1.75 -64.32 -36.59
N ALA A 45 1.02 -65.12 -35.85
CA ALA A 45 -0.43 -65.10 -35.84
C ALA A 45 -0.86 -63.75 -35.31
N GLN A 46 -1.58 -62.99 -36.09
CA GLN A 46 -2.26 -61.77 -35.67
C GLN A 46 -3.08 -62.17 -34.44
N ILE A 47 -2.72 -61.65 -33.29
CA ILE A 47 -3.45 -61.95 -32.04
C ILE A 47 -4.86 -61.41 -32.22
N ASP A 48 -5.89 -62.32 -32.21
CA ASP A 48 -7.27 -61.93 -32.34
C ASP A 48 -7.70 -61.26 -30.99
N TYR A 49 -8.17 -60.03 -31.08
CA TYR A 49 -8.62 -59.27 -29.94
C TYR A 49 -10.04 -58.72 -30.18
N ASP A 50 -10.78 -58.42 -29.12
CA ASP A 50 -12.17 -57.95 -29.22
C ASP A 50 -12.23 -56.47 -29.71
N LYS A 51 -12.48 -56.31 -31.00
CA LYS A 51 -12.59 -54.96 -31.65
C LYS A 51 -13.82 -54.16 -31.20
N SER A 52 -14.75 -54.75 -30.48
CA SER A 52 -15.96 -54.09 -29.96
C SER A 52 -15.67 -53.32 -28.63
N VAL A 53 -14.48 -53.45 -28.07
CA VAL A 53 -14.12 -52.73 -26.85
C VAL A 53 -13.87 -51.27 -27.21
N THR A 54 -14.56 -50.39 -26.55
CA THR A 54 -14.34 -48.94 -26.62
C THR A 54 -13.67 -48.43 -25.37
N PHE A 55 -12.99 -47.30 -25.47
CA PHE A 55 -12.24 -46.72 -24.38
C PHE A 55 -12.75 -45.31 -24.09
N LYS A 56 -12.74 -44.91 -22.83
CA LYS A 56 -13.12 -43.58 -22.39
C LYS A 56 -12.06 -43.03 -21.40
N ALA A 57 -11.49 -41.89 -21.72
CA ALA A 57 -10.61 -41.15 -20.78
C ALA A 57 -11.37 -40.75 -19.52
N LEU A 58 -10.73 -40.92 -18.37
CA LEU A 58 -11.24 -40.59 -17.05
C LEU A 58 -10.46 -39.46 -16.39
N ALA A 59 -9.15 -39.38 -16.59
CA ALA A 59 -8.24 -38.37 -16.06
C ALA A 59 -6.94 -38.34 -16.86
N GLY A 60 -6.21 -37.26 -16.82
CA GLY A 60 -4.89 -37.15 -17.47
C GLY A 60 -4.19 -35.83 -17.06
N SER A 61 -2.89 -35.80 -17.28
CA SER A 61 -2.08 -34.60 -17.03
C SER A 61 -0.78 -34.65 -17.85
N PRO A 62 -0.38 -33.54 -18.49
CA PRO A 62 -1.11 -32.32 -18.72
C PRO A 62 -2.39 -32.52 -19.56
N GLU A 63 -3.38 -31.64 -19.43
CA GLU A 63 -4.64 -31.77 -20.17
C GLU A 63 -4.44 -31.68 -21.67
N GLY A 64 -3.54 -30.87 -22.13
CA GLY A 64 -3.26 -30.56 -23.53
C GLY A 64 -3.64 -29.12 -23.89
N TYR A 65 -3.29 -28.71 -25.11
CA TYR A 65 -3.71 -27.41 -25.64
C TYR A 65 -5.21 -27.41 -25.98
N THR A 66 -5.76 -26.23 -26.17
CA THR A 66 -7.20 -26.08 -26.54
C THR A 66 -7.57 -27.00 -27.74
N ASN A 67 -8.55 -27.86 -27.53
CA ASN A 67 -9.00 -28.88 -28.47
C ASN A 67 -8.00 -30.02 -28.81
N GLU A 68 -6.83 -30.05 -28.16
CA GLU A 68 -5.81 -31.10 -28.36
C GLU A 68 -5.54 -31.86 -27.04
N THR A 69 -6.60 -32.33 -26.40
CA THR A 69 -6.54 -32.91 -25.04
C THR A 69 -6.30 -34.42 -25.06
N TYR A 70 -5.94 -35.00 -23.91
CA TYR A 70 -5.76 -36.44 -23.76
C TYR A 70 -7.01 -37.26 -24.07
N ALA A 71 -8.20 -36.63 -24.07
CA ALA A 71 -9.44 -37.32 -24.43
C ALA A 71 -9.49 -37.72 -25.93
N ASN A 72 -8.79 -36.99 -26.77
CA ASN A 72 -8.71 -37.24 -28.20
C ASN A 72 -7.96 -38.55 -28.55
N LEU A 73 -7.22 -39.15 -27.63
CA LEU A 73 -6.53 -40.41 -27.80
C LEU A 73 -7.47 -41.59 -28.06
N PHE A 74 -8.78 -41.45 -27.84
CA PHE A 74 -9.77 -42.51 -27.92
C PHE A 74 -10.99 -42.13 -28.78
N ASP A 75 -10.87 -41.12 -29.66
CA ASP A 75 -11.97 -40.65 -30.50
C ASP A 75 -12.08 -41.38 -31.84
N GLY A 76 -11.12 -42.25 -32.16
CA GLY A 76 -11.08 -43.08 -33.36
C GLY A 76 -10.67 -42.35 -34.63
N LYS A 77 -10.24 -41.10 -34.57
CA LYS A 77 -9.93 -40.23 -35.69
C LYS A 77 -8.44 -40.23 -36.01
N LYS A 78 -7.98 -41.09 -36.90
CA LYS A 78 -6.55 -41.30 -37.19
C LYS A 78 -5.96 -40.40 -38.27
N THR A 79 -6.77 -39.63 -39.00
CA THR A 79 -6.35 -38.87 -40.21
C THR A 79 -6.90 -37.46 -40.31
N GLU A 80 -7.64 -36.97 -39.30
CA GLU A 80 -8.22 -35.63 -39.27
C GLU A 80 -7.33 -34.66 -38.52
N GLY A 81 -7.54 -33.38 -38.70
CA GLY A 81 -6.69 -32.25 -38.30
C GLY A 81 -6.28 -32.09 -36.82
N ASN A 82 -6.06 -30.87 -36.37
CA ASN A 82 -5.44 -30.59 -35.05
C ASN A 82 -6.27 -31.06 -33.86
N SER A 83 -7.58 -31.03 -33.91
CA SER A 83 -8.50 -31.40 -32.82
C SER A 83 -8.60 -32.91 -32.53
N THR A 84 -7.75 -33.73 -33.16
CA THR A 84 -7.79 -35.21 -33.06
C THR A 84 -6.54 -35.79 -32.43
N LYS A 85 -5.81 -35.04 -31.67
CA LYS A 85 -4.56 -35.45 -31.03
C LYS A 85 -4.49 -34.98 -29.60
N TRP A 86 -3.64 -35.58 -28.81
CA TRP A 86 -3.15 -35.04 -27.54
C TRP A 86 -1.82 -34.32 -27.76
N CYS A 87 -1.78 -33.00 -27.56
CA CYS A 87 -0.56 -32.21 -27.66
C CYS A 87 -0.41 -31.30 -26.43
N CYS A 88 0.75 -31.34 -25.78
CA CYS A 88 1.01 -30.56 -24.58
C CYS A 88 2.49 -30.29 -24.40
N ASP A 89 2.82 -29.28 -23.56
CA ASP A 89 4.18 -29.12 -23.06
C ASP A 89 4.56 -30.33 -22.19
N PHE A 90 5.79 -30.80 -22.33
CA PHE A 90 6.31 -31.92 -21.56
C PHE A 90 7.46 -31.48 -20.66
N TYR A 91 7.26 -31.54 -19.36
CA TYR A 91 8.28 -31.12 -18.37
C TYR A 91 9.02 -32.28 -17.73
N SER A 92 8.29 -33.31 -17.29
CA SER A 92 8.89 -34.50 -16.64
C SER A 92 8.10 -35.80 -16.88
N SER A 93 6.79 -35.72 -16.96
CA SER A 93 5.89 -36.86 -17.21
C SER A 93 4.55 -36.41 -17.75
N ALA A 94 3.86 -37.31 -18.46
CA ALA A 94 2.47 -37.13 -18.85
C ALA A 94 1.74 -38.45 -18.65
N TYR A 95 0.45 -38.43 -18.35
CA TYR A 95 -0.33 -39.66 -18.22
C TYR A 95 -1.79 -39.46 -18.62
N VAL A 96 -2.41 -40.61 -19.03
CA VAL A 96 -3.86 -40.69 -19.16
C VAL A 96 -4.35 -41.95 -18.47
N ILE A 97 -5.47 -41.80 -17.72
CA ILE A 97 -6.22 -42.94 -17.15
C ILE A 97 -7.50 -43.09 -17.93
N PHE A 98 -7.80 -44.34 -18.35
CA PHE A 98 -8.96 -44.62 -19.16
C PHE A 98 -9.61 -45.93 -18.76
N ALA A 99 -10.90 -46.09 -19.09
CA ALA A 99 -11.66 -47.29 -18.82
C ALA A 99 -12.02 -47.97 -20.17
N ALA A 100 -11.93 -49.29 -20.19
CA ALA A 100 -12.45 -50.09 -21.28
C ALA A 100 -13.95 -50.40 -21.08
N SER A 101 -14.74 -50.50 -22.15
CA SER A 101 -16.15 -50.87 -22.05
C SER A 101 -16.34 -52.28 -21.45
N LYS A 102 -15.41 -53.19 -21.74
CA LYS A 102 -15.35 -54.55 -21.18
C LYS A 102 -13.97 -54.79 -20.52
N ALA A 103 -13.93 -55.53 -19.42
CA ALA A 103 -12.65 -55.98 -18.86
C ALA A 103 -11.99 -56.99 -19.82
N GLY A 104 -10.65 -56.87 -19.98
CA GLY A 104 -9.91 -57.77 -20.85
C GLY A 104 -8.44 -57.88 -20.51
N ILE A 105 -7.79 -58.90 -21.04
CA ILE A 105 -6.36 -59.13 -20.97
C ILE A 105 -5.67 -58.31 -22.06
N PRO A 106 -4.80 -57.36 -21.72
CA PRO A 106 -4.10 -56.57 -22.71
C PRO A 106 -3.02 -57.41 -23.41
N VAL A 107 -3.08 -57.48 -24.73
CA VAL A 107 -2.17 -58.27 -25.60
C VAL A 107 -1.32 -57.40 -26.52
N GLY A 108 -1.61 -56.13 -26.58
CA GLY A 108 -0.86 -55.14 -27.35
C GLY A 108 -1.59 -53.82 -27.42
N TYR A 109 -0.99 -52.85 -28.08
CA TYR A 109 -1.60 -51.53 -28.36
C TYR A 109 -0.96 -50.90 -29.58
N THR A 110 -1.68 -49.96 -30.18
CA THR A 110 -1.23 -49.19 -31.33
C THR A 110 -1.10 -47.74 -30.89
N ILE A 111 0.03 -47.10 -31.18
CA ILE A 111 0.22 -45.66 -31.04
C ILE A 111 0.24 -45.05 -32.43
N THR A 112 -0.63 -44.08 -32.70
CA THR A 112 -0.67 -43.34 -33.97
C THR A 112 -0.10 -41.92 -33.68
N THR A 113 0.83 -41.49 -34.52
CA THR A 113 1.45 -40.17 -34.42
C THR A 113 0.49 -39.06 -34.84
N GLY A 114 0.70 -37.83 -34.38
CA GLY A 114 -0.16 -36.70 -34.71
C GLY A 114 -0.02 -36.21 -36.15
N ASN A 115 -0.76 -35.16 -36.46
CA ASN A 115 -0.91 -34.60 -37.81
C ASN A 115 0.30 -33.85 -38.36
N ASP A 116 1.21 -33.40 -37.48
CA ASP A 116 2.34 -32.50 -37.82
C ASP A 116 3.68 -32.94 -37.18
N ASN A 117 3.80 -34.21 -36.81
CA ASN A 117 5.04 -34.78 -36.26
C ASN A 117 6.26 -34.61 -37.20
N SER A 118 6.02 -34.64 -38.53
CA SER A 118 7.08 -34.41 -39.52
C SER A 118 7.62 -32.96 -39.51
N ASN A 119 6.83 -32.01 -39.08
CA ASN A 119 7.20 -30.59 -39.00
C ASN A 119 7.78 -30.23 -37.63
N TRP A 120 7.43 -30.96 -36.58
CA TRP A 120 7.83 -30.74 -35.20
C TRP A 120 8.45 -32.00 -34.59
N ASN A 121 9.65 -32.30 -34.98
CA ASN A 121 10.36 -33.52 -34.65
C ASN A 121 10.59 -33.71 -33.16
N GLY A 122 10.59 -34.93 -32.69
CA GLY A 122 10.93 -35.32 -31.31
C GLY A 122 9.80 -35.20 -30.30
N ARG A 123 8.56 -34.96 -30.73
CA ARG A 123 7.39 -34.91 -29.83
C ARG A 123 6.81 -36.27 -29.49
N ASN A 124 7.23 -37.32 -30.14
CA ASN A 124 6.77 -38.70 -29.87
C ASN A 124 7.24 -39.16 -28.49
N PRO A 125 6.47 -40.03 -27.80
CA PRO A 125 6.93 -40.70 -26.59
C PRO A 125 8.23 -41.47 -26.84
N LEU A 126 9.20 -41.33 -25.91
CA LEU A 126 10.46 -42.07 -25.93
C LEU A 126 10.46 -43.18 -24.89
N SER A 127 9.85 -42.92 -23.72
CA SER A 127 9.75 -43.91 -22.64
C SER A 127 8.42 -43.83 -21.97
N TRP A 128 7.80 -44.95 -21.67
CA TRP A 128 6.49 -45.02 -21.03
C TRP A 128 6.25 -46.32 -20.29
N LYS A 129 5.15 -46.34 -19.51
CA LYS A 129 4.65 -47.50 -18.81
C LYS A 129 3.16 -47.63 -19.00
N LEU A 130 2.69 -48.84 -19.12
CA LEU A 130 1.27 -49.18 -19.18
C LEU A 130 0.92 -49.99 -17.93
N TYR A 131 -0.16 -49.59 -17.25
CA TYR A 131 -0.65 -50.19 -16.03
C TYR A 131 -2.11 -50.60 -16.18
N GLY A 132 -2.58 -51.55 -15.34
CA GLY A 132 -3.96 -51.95 -15.24
C GLY A 132 -4.42 -52.08 -13.79
N ASN A 133 -5.72 -51.88 -13.53
CA ASN A 133 -6.40 -52.20 -12.29
C ASN A 133 -7.90 -52.49 -12.50
N ASN A 134 -8.60 -52.91 -11.43
CA ASN A 134 -10.05 -53.16 -11.44
C ASN A 134 -10.81 -52.32 -10.43
N GLU A 135 -10.13 -51.42 -9.70
CA GLU A 135 -10.67 -50.64 -8.60
C GLU A 135 -11.09 -49.22 -9.02
N GLY A 136 -10.76 -48.79 -10.23
CA GLY A 136 -11.06 -47.46 -10.79
C GLY A 136 -9.86 -46.54 -10.88
N LYS A 137 -10.11 -45.28 -11.15
CA LYS A 137 -9.01 -44.29 -11.36
C LYS A 137 -8.11 -44.09 -10.17
N ASP A 138 -8.60 -44.30 -8.95
CA ASP A 138 -7.89 -44.08 -7.68
C ASP A 138 -7.33 -45.37 -7.06
N GLY A 139 -7.48 -46.52 -7.73
CA GLY A 139 -7.01 -47.82 -7.28
C GLY A 139 -5.52 -48.04 -7.47
N ALA A 140 -5.00 -49.10 -6.82
CA ALA A 140 -3.61 -49.50 -6.96
C ALA A 140 -3.28 -49.98 -8.38
N TRP A 141 -2.22 -49.52 -8.98
CA TRP A 141 -1.85 -49.78 -10.37
C TRP A 141 -0.81 -50.92 -10.47
N THR A 142 -1.14 -51.95 -11.25
CA THR A 142 -0.23 -53.05 -11.58
C THR A 142 0.45 -52.77 -12.91
N LEU A 143 1.79 -52.78 -12.94
CA LEU A 143 2.55 -52.58 -14.15
C LEU A 143 2.34 -53.75 -15.15
N ILE A 144 1.91 -53.41 -16.36
CA ILE A 144 1.74 -54.37 -17.47
C ILE A 144 2.99 -54.37 -18.34
N GLN A 145 3.45 -53.18 -18.74
CA GLN A 145 4.61 -53.04 -19.61
C GLN A 145 5.38 -51.78 -19.34
N LYS A 146 6.69 -51.82 -19.51
CA LYS A 146 7.62 -50.68 -19.53
C LYS A 146 8.39 -50.66 -20.83
N VAL A 147 8.34 -49.51 -21.51
CA VAL A 147 9.17 -49.23 -22.69
C VAL A 147 10.17 -48.14 -22.33
N SER A 148 11.42 -48.33 -22.70
CA SER A 148 12.49 -47.37 -22.42
C SER A 148 13.28 -47.12 -23.69
N ASN A 149 13.50 -45.85 -24.03
CA ASN A 149 14.27 -45.40 -25.17
C ASN A 149 13.77 -46.03 -26.49
N ASP A 150 12.47 -45.84 -26.75
CA ASP A 150 11.85 -46.37 -27.98
C ASP A 150 12.52 -45.78 -29.23
N THR A 151 12.76 -46.66 -30.21
CA THR A 151 13.31 -46.30 -31.53
C THR A 151 12.36 -46.58 -32.68
N LYS A 152 11.14 -47.07 -32.39
CA LYS A 152 10.17 -47.49 -33.38
C LYS A 152 9.31 -46.33 -33.87
N LEU A 153 8.88 -45.44 -32.93
CA LEU A 153 8.10 -44.25 -33.28
C LEU A 153 8.97 -43.25 -34.04
N GLN A 154 8.59 -42.96 -35.29
CA GLN A 154 9.25 -42.00 -36.15
C GLN A 154 8.44 -40.71 -36.26
N ASP A 155 9.13 -39.61 -36.60
CA ASP A 155 8.47 -38.29 -36.80
C ASP A 155 7.74 -38.23 -38.17
N LYS A 156 6.74 -39.11 -38.34
CA LYS A 156 5.86 -39.17 -39.50
C LYS A 156 4.44 -38.84 -39.04
N ASN A 157 3.67 -38.15 -39.90
CA ASN A 157 2.29 -37.81 -39.61
C ASN A 157 1.39 -39.00 -39.73
N PHE A 158 0.37 -39.12 -38.90
CA PHE A 158 -0.70 -40.13 -38.95
C PHE A 158 -0.21 -41.58 -39.16
N THR A 159 0.92 -41.93 -38.62
CA THR A 159 1.53 -43.23 -38.78
C THR A 159 1.34 -44.06 -37.50
N SER A 160 0.74 -45.27 -37.71
CA SER A 160 0.46 -46.18 -36.61
C SER A 160 1.56 -47.19 -36.41
N TYR A 161 1.90 -47.42 -35.13
CA TYR A 161 2.96 -48.34 -34.69
C TYR A 161 2.42 -49.30 -33.65
N ASP A 162 2.49 -50.59 -33.91
CA ASP A 162 2.00 -51.65 -33.03
C ASP A 162 3.04 -52.05 -31.98
N PHE A 163 2.60 -52.20 -30.77
CA PHE A 163 3.40 -52.72 -29.65
C PHE A 163 2.67 -53.94 -29.08
N THR A 164 3.41 -54.97 -28.75
CA THR A 164 2.92 -56.16 -28.06
C THR A 164 3.12 -55.98 -26.54
N CYS A 165 2.19 -56.45 -25.74
CA CYS A 165 2.39 -56.61 -24.29
C CYS A 165 1.90 -57.99 -23.86
N GLU A 166 2.48 -58.50 -22.76
CA GLU A 166 2.18 -59.84 -22.22
C GLU A 166 1.34 -59.69 -20.96
N GLY A 167 0.07 -59.30 -21.12
CA GLY A 167 -0.90 -59.29 -20.02
C GLY A 167 -1.35 -60.69 -19.67
N SER A 168 -1.56 -60.97 -18.39
CA SER A 168 -2.07 -62.28 -17.91
C SER A 168 -3.35 -62.14 -17.08
N THR A 169 -3.79 -60.92 -16.81
CA THR A 169 -4.89 -60.60 -15.91
C THR A 169 -5.91 -59.68 -16.60
N PHE A 170 -7.19 -59.92 -16.34
CA PHE A 170 -8.27 -59.03 -16.78
C PHE A 170 -8.26 -57.73 -16.01
N TYR A 171 -8.18 -56.61 -16.77
CA TYR A 171 -8.29 -55.26 -16.23
C TYR A 171 -9.43 -54.50 -16.89
N LYS A 172 -10.06 -53.63 -16.07
CA LYS A 172 -11.11 -52.71 -16.53
C LYS A 172 -10.60 -51.32 -16.75
N TYR A 173 -9.62 -50.90 -15.96
CA TYR A 173 -9.04 -49.58 -16.01
C TYR A 173 -7.55 -49.65 -16.32
N PHE A 174 -7.08 -48.66 -17.06
CA PHE A 174 -5.71 -48.60 -17.53
C PHE A 174 -5.12 -47.22 -17.31
N LYS A 175 -3.82 -47.15 -17.07
CA LYS A 175 -3.05 -45.90 -17.01
C LYS A 175 -1.86 -46.03 -17.96
N TRP A 176 -1.77 -45.10 -18.89
CA TRP A 176 -0.58 -44.95 -19.74
C TRP A 176 0.20 -43.74 -19.26
N GLU A 177 1.46 -43.96 -18.82
CA GLU A 177 2.33 -42.94 -18.21
C GLU A 177 3.58 -42.81 -19.06
N ILE A 178 3.80 -41.60 -19.60
CA ILE A 178 4.91 -41.25 -20.46
C ILE A 178 5.94 -40.53 -19.59
N SER A 179 7.17 -41.03 -19.54
CA SER A 179 8.25 -40.49 -18.71
C SER A 179 9.34 -39.76 -19.50
N ALA A 180 9.33 -39.86 -20.81
CA ALA A 180 10.24 -39.11 -21.71
C ALA A 180 9.65 -39.01 -23.12
N THR A 181 9.94 -37.90 -23.80
CA THR A 181 9.76 -37.71 -25.24
C THR A 181 11.11 -37.53 -25.90
N HIS A 182 11.21 -37.70 -27.24
CA HIS A 182 12.50 -37.55 -27.93
C HIS A 182 13.06 -36.13 -27.85
N SER A 183 12.25 -35.10 -27.80
CA SER A 183 12.69 -33.70 -27.61
C SER A 183 12.85 -33.26 -26.15
N GLY A 184 12.19 -33.96 -25.22
CA GLY A 184 12.11 -33.59 -23.81
C GLY A 184 11.32 -32.30 -23.52
N LYS A 185 10.65 -31.71 -24.51
CA LYS A 185 9.99 -30.40 -24.42
C LYS A 185 8.48 -30.44 -24.68
N ALA A 186 8.04 -31.31 -25.55
CA ALA A 186 6.64 -31.44 -25.91
C ALA A 186 6.27 -32.90 -26.15
N LEU A 187 5.01 -33.25 -25.93
CA LEU A 187 4.38 -34.53 -26.24
C LEU A 187 3.34 -34.32 -27.32
N GLN A 188 3.30 -35.21 -28.28
CA GLN A 188 2.24 -35.28 -29.27
C GLN A 188 1.92 -36.71 -29.65
N VAL A 189 0.64 -37.10 -29.53
CA VAL A 189 0.11 -38.43 -29.92
C VAL A 189 -1.25 -38.25 -30.58
N GLY A 190 -1.48 -38.86 -31.71
CA GLY A 190 -2.76 -38.86 -32.41
C GLY A 190 -3.77 -39.79 -31.74
N GLU A 191 -3.46 -41.08 -31.67
CA GLU A 191 -4.36 -42.10 -31.14
C GLU A 191 -3.61 -43.14 -30.30
N PHE A 192 -4.31 -43.68 -29.29
CA PHE A 192 -3.85 -44.81 -28.49
C PHE A 192 -4.94 -45.89 -28.44
N GLU A 193 -4.71 -47.02 -29.11
CA GLU A 193 -5.67 -48.14 -29.21
C GLU A 193 -5.11 -49.37 -28.47
N LEU A 194 -5.73 -49.73 -27.33
CA LEU A 194 -5.35 -50.91 -26.57
C LEU A 194 -6.09 -52.12 -27.07
N LYS A 195 -5.40 -53.25 -27.25
CA LYS A 195 -5.95 -54.53 -27.80
C LYS A 195 -6.18 -55.49 -26.61
N LEU A 196 -7.46 -55.85 -26.43
CA LEU A 196 -7.89 -56.67 -25.29
C LEU A 196 -8.54 -58.00 -25.78
N ILE A 197 -8.19 -59.09 -25.13
CA ILE A 197 -8.95 -60.33 -25.20
C ILE A 197 -9.99 -60.29 -24.06
N THR A 198 -11.28 -60.25 -24.43
CA THR A 198 -12.36 -60.20 -23.45
C THR A 198 -12.84 -61.62 -23.05
N CYS A 199 -13.49 -61.74 -21.89
CA CYS A 199 -14.00 -62.98 -21.36
C CYS A 199 -15.29 -63.41 -22.03
N SER A 200 -15.41 -64.68 -22.44
CA SER A 200 -16.64 -65.28 -23.00
C SER A 200 -17.63 -65.70 -21.92
N HIS A 201 -17.25 -65.56 -20.63
CA HIS A 201 -18.01 -66.04 -19.44
C HIS A 201 -18.31 -67.57 -19.48
N LYS A 202 -17.47 -68.34 -20.15
CA LYS A 202 -17.52 -69.80 -20.19
C LYS A 202 -16.18 -70.38 -19.76
N ASN A 203 -16.23 -71.50 -19.07
CA ASN A 203 -15.08 -72.32 -18.77
C ASN A 203 -14.49 -72.99 -20.01
N VAL A 204 -13.29 -73.55 -19.90
CA VAL A 204 -12.61 -74.28 -20.98
C VAL A 204 -13.44 -75.44 -21.55
N ASP A 205 -14.27 -76.08 -20.72
CA ASP A 205 -15.21 -77.16 -21.14
C ASP A 205 -16.55 -76.63 -21.72
N GLY A 206 -16.68 -75.29 -21.91
CA GLY A 206 -17.91 -74.68 -22.46
C GLY A 206 -19.04 -74.51 -21.43
N SER A 207 -18.88 -74.96 -20.19
CA SER A 207 -19.85 -74.68 -19.10
C SER A 207 -19.83 -73.21 -18.73
N SER A 208 -20.89 -72.72 -18.05
CA SER A 208 -20.99 -71.34 -17.58
C SER A 208 -19.99 -71.06 -16.47
N ALA A 209 -19.17 -70.04 -16.65
CA ALA A 209 -18.28 -69.53 -15.63
C ALA A 209 -18.95 -68.56 -14.64
N LEU A 210 -20.27 -68.41 -14.72
CA LEU A 210 -21.01 -67.50 -13.82
C LEU A 210 -21.27 -68.18 -12.46
N GLY A 211 -20.89 -67.55 -11.37
CA GLY A 211 -21.05 -68.01 -10.03
C GLY A 211 -22.50 -67.95 -9.51
N ALA A 212 -22.65 -68.03 -8.19
CA ALA A 212 -23.96 -67.92 -7.54
C ALA A 212 -24.66 -66.60 -7.82
N VAL A 213 -25.97 -66.57 -7.65
CA VAL A 213 -26.74 -65.33 -7.81
C VAL A 213 -26.37 -64.38 -6.68
N ILE A 214 -25.87 -63.21 -7.05
CA ILE A 214 -25.53 -62.12 -6.12
C ILE A 214 -26.78 -61.32 -5.76
N LYS A 215 -27.61 -61.00 -6.77
CA LYS A 215 -28.82 -60.22 -6.59
C LYS A 215 -29.92 -60.65 -7.57
N ASN A 216 -31.16 -60.73 -7.08
CA ASN A 216 -32.34 -60.78 -7.93
C ASN A 216 -32.85 -59.36 -8.14
N VAL A 217 -33.20 -59.03 -9.35
CA VAL A 217 -33.83 -57.77 -9.71
C VAL A 217 -35.17 -58.09 -10.37
N ASP A 218 -36.23 -57.52 -9.84
CA ASP A 218 -37.58 -57.66 -10.35
C ASP A 218 -37.71 -56.89 -11.69
N PRO A 219 -38.66 -57.28 -12.56
CA PRO A 219 -38.90 -56.55 -13.82
C PRO A 219 -39.34 -55.12 -13.56
N THR A 220 -38.89 -54.21 -14.41
CA THR A 220 -39.34 -52.83 -14.49
C THR A 220 -40.26 -52.64 -15.70
N CYS A 221 -40.66 -51.42 -15.97
CA CYS A 221 -41.45 -51.12 -17.15
C CYS A 221 -40.63 -51.13 -18.48
N VAL A 222 -39.32 -51.27 -18.43
CA VAL A 222 -38.43 -51.28 -19.62
C VAL A 222 -37.39 -52.38 -19.61
N GLU A 223 -37.23 -53.06 -18.51
CA GLU A 223 -36.23 -54.13 -18.37
C GLU A 223 -36.88 -55.32 -17.70
N HIS A 224 -36.74 -56.49 -18.31
CA HIS A 224 -37.17 -57.78 -17.71
C HIS A 224 -36.42 -58.05 -16.40
N GLY A 225 -37.03 -58.77 -15.52
CA GLY A 225 -36.37 -59.17 -14.26
C GLY A 225 -35.11 -59.95 -14.59
N HIS A 226 -34.07 -59.80 -13.78
CA HIS A 226 -32.79 -60.46 -14.04
C HIS A 226 -32.11 -60.83 -12.73
N THR A 227 -31.23 -61.83 -12.83
CA THR A 227 -30.27 -62.08 -11.77
C THR A 227 -28.91 -61.55 -12.14
N THR A 228 -28.18 -61.03 -11.15
CA THR A 228 -26.78 -60.68 -11.36
C THR A 228 -25.91 -61.80 -10.83
N LYS A 229 -24.87 -62.14 -11.59
CA LYS A 229 -23.89 -63.16 -11.22
C LYS A 229 -22.51 -62.68 -11.55
N GLU A 230 -21.51 -62.97 -10.73
CA GLU A 230 -20.11 -62.70 -11.02
C GLU A 230 -19.47 -63.81 -11.88
N CYS A 231 -18.71 -63.43 -12.83
CA CYS A 231 -17.90 -64.36 -13.59
C CYS A 231 -16.61 -64.73 -12.83
N SER A 232 -16.38 -66.03 -12.57
CA SER A 232 -15.20 -66.51 -11.87
C SER A 232 -13.87 -66.28 -12.59
N ILE A 233 -13.90 -65.91 -13.87
CA ILE A 233 -12.72 -65.75 -14.72
C ILE A 233 -12.32 -64.28 -14.81
N CYS A 234 -13.27 -63.39 -15.06
CA CYS A 234 -12.97 -61.94 -15.28
C CYS A 234 -13.54 -61.06 -14.22
N HIS A 235 -14.21 -61.56 -13.19
CA HIS A 235 -14.86 -60.88 -12.09
C HIS A 235 -15.91 -59.86 -12.48
N SER A 236 -16.35 -59.85 -13.73
CA SER A 236 -17.42 -58.95 -14.20
C SER A 236 -18.78 -59.44 -13.69
N ILE A 237 -19.63 -58.50 -13.32
CA ILE A 237 -21.03 -58.80 -12.97
C ILE A 237 -21.84 -58.92 -14.26
N VAL A 238 -22.48 -60.04 -14.47
CA VAL A 238 -23.27 -60.36 -15.64
C VAL A 238 -24.75 -60.46 -15.26
N LYS A 239 -25.60 -59.81 -16.08
CA LYS A 239 -27.06 -59.92 -15.97
C LYS A 239 -27.56 -61.14 -16.72
N VAL A 240 -28.35 -61.96 -16.11
CA VAL A 240 -29.07 -63.09 -16.72
C VAL A 240 -30.57 -62.81 -16.61
N TYR A 241 -31.15 -62.42 -17.72
CA TYR A 241 -32.58 -62.06 -17.82
C TYR A 241 -33.50 -63.23 -17.59
N LYS A 242 -34.67 -62.93 -17.01
CA LYS A 242 -35.78 -63.85 -16.80
C LYS A 242 -36.81 -63.58 -17.89
N ASP A 243 -37.61 -64.57 -18.17
CA ASP A 243 -38.74 -64.50 -19.13
C ASP A 243 -40.02 -64.13 -18.33
N ASP A 244 -40.07 -62.88 -17.88
CA ASP A 244 -41.18 -62.31 -17.10
C ASP A 244 -41.71 -61.05 -17.83
N GLU A 245 -43.00 -60.70 -17.57
CA GLU A 245 -43.61 -59.53 -18.19
C GLU A 245 -43.06 -58.21 -17.59
N LEU A 246 -42.96 -57.17 -18.38
CA LEU A 246 -42.64 -55.84 -17.95
C LEU A 246 -43.74 -55.27 -17.07
N LYS A 247 -43.40 -54.51 -16.05
CA LYS A 247 -44.37 -53.78 -15.24
C LYS A 247 -44.97 -52.56 -16.00
N PRO A 248 -46.22 -52.18 -15.69
CA PRO A 248 -46.76 -50.93 -16.20
C PRO A 248 -45.88 -49.71 -15.84
N HIS A 249 -45.91 -48.67 -16.65
CA HIS A 249 -45.26 -47.41 -16.34
C HIS A 249 -45.92 -46.73 -15.13
N THR A 250 -45.11 -46.20 -14.22
CA THR A 250 -45.56 -45.36 -13.10
C THR A 250 -45.37 -43.89 -13.48
N LEU A 251 -46.45 -43.25 -13.88
CA LEU A 251 -46.40 -41.93 -14.48
C LEU A 251 -46.54 -40.79 -13.45
N THR A 252 -45.78 -39.72 -13.66
CA THR A 252 -45.90 -38.43 -12.98
C THR A 252 -46.26 -37.38 -14.00
N LEU A 253 -47.31 -36.60 -13.76
CA LEU A 253 -47.73 -35.50 -14.60
C LEU A 253 -46.77 -34.34 -14.47
N HIS A 254 -46.30 -33.83 -15.58
CA HIS A 254 -45.66 -32.51 -15.72
C HIS A 254 -46.65 -31.58 -16.44
N ALA A 255 -47.26 -30.69 -15.65
CA ALA A 255 -48.24 -29.75 -16.19
C ALA A 255 -47.60 -28.76 -17.15
N GLN A 256 -48.39 -28.24 -18.07
CA GLN A 256 -47.93 -27.22 -19.00
C GLN A 256 -47.37 -25.99 -18.26
N LYS A 257 -46.19 -25.58 -18.67
CA LYS A 257 -45.56 -24.30 -18.21
C LYS A 257 -45.45 -23.39 -19.43
N ASN A 258 -45.99 -22.18 -19.32
CA ASN A 258 -45.83 -21.19 -20.39
C ASN A 258 -44.39 -20.69 -20.43
N ALA A 259 -43.84 -20.51 -21.61
CA ALA A 259 -42.52 -19.92 -21.81
C ALA A 259 -42.51 -18.45 -21.30
N THR A 260 -41.45 -18.09 -20.56
CA THR A 260 -41.14 -16.70 -20.21
C THR A 260 -40.27 -16.06 -21.29
N CYS A 261 -39.75 -14.84 -21.03
CA CYS A 261 -38.84 -14.20 -21.97
C CYS A 261 -37.51 -14.93 -22.08
N THR A 262 -37.02 -15.54 -21.03
CA THR A 262 -35.69 -16.14 -20.93
C THR A 262 -35.72 -17.62 -20.61
N GLU A 263 -36.82 -18.14 -20.09
CA GLU A 263 -36.95 -19.55 -19.79
C GLU A 263 -37.95 -20.19 -20.76
N ALA A 264 -37.54 -21.30 -21.28
CA ALA A 264 -38.43 -22.15 -22.05
C ALA A 264 -39.60 -22.66 -21.18
N GLY A 265 -40.76 -22.78 -21.75
CA GLY A 265 -41.90 -23.51 -21.18
C GLY A 265 -41.89 -24.96 -21.61
N ASN A 266 -42.95 -25.68 -21.24
CA ASN A 266 -43.17 -27.04 -21.72
C ASN A 266 -44.67 -27.28 -21.98
N ILE A 267 -44.97 -28.10 -22.93
CA ILE A 267 -46.34 -28.65 -23.05
C ILE A 267 -46.58 -29.63 -21.89
N GLU A 268 -47.84 -29.99 -21.64
CA GLU A 268 -48.19 -31.02 -20.67
C GLU A 268 -47.68 -32.38 -21.14
N TYR A 269 -47.03 -33.13 -20.22
CA TYR A 269 -46.54 -34.49 -20.49
C TYR A 269 -46.45 -35.33 -19.22
N TRP A 270 -46.35 -36.65 -19.38
CA TRP A 270 -46.20 -37.60 -18.30
C TRP A 270 -44.81 -38.23 -18.38
N GLN A 271 -44.13 -38.33 -17.26
CA GLN A 271 -42.84 -38.97 -17.15
C GLN A 271 -42.92 -40.21 -16.26
N CYS A 272 -42.41 -41.33 -16.77
CA CYS A 272 -42.31 -42.53 -15.95
C CYS A 272 -41.19 -42.37 -14.92
N SER A 273 -41.51 -42.47 -13.61
CA SER A 273 -40.56 -42.36 -12.51
C SER A 273 -39.53 -43.49 -12.43
N VAL A 274 -39.75 -44.57 -13.18
CA VAL A 274 -38.88 -45.77 -13.19
C VAL A 274 -37.91 -45.75 -14.38
N CYS A 275 -38.39 -45.45 -15.60
CA CYS A 275 -37.58 -45.52 -16.82
C CYS A 275 -37.30 -44.14 -17.43
N ASN A 276 -37.85 -43.08 -16.89
CA ASN A 276 -37.76 -41.69 -17.36
C ASN A 276 -38.30 -41.45 -18.77
N LYS A 277 -38.98 -42.44 -19.39
CA LYS A 277 -39.64 -42.22 -20.65
C LYS A 277 -40.78 -41.21 -20.53
N LEU A 278 -41.01 -40.49 -21.62
CA LEU A 278 -41.98 -39.39 -21.67
C LEU A 278 -43.18 -39.81 -22.53
N PHE A 279 -44.36 -39.38 -22.11
CA PHE A 279 -45.61 -39.76 -22.80
C PHE A 279 -46.51 -38.53 -22.90
N SER A 280 -47.32 -38.52 -24.00
CA SER A 280 -48.27 -37.44 -24.19
C SER A 280 -49.66 -37.70 -23.52
N ASP A 281 -49.81 -38.86 -22.91
CA ASP A 281 -51.07 -39.31 -22.29
C ASP A 281 -50.84 -40.03 -20.96
N ALA A 282 -51.85 -40.03 -20.09
CA ALA A 282 -51.82 -40.64 -18.76
C ALA A 282 -51.81 -42.20 -18.78
N ASP A 283 -52.05 -42.81 -19.89
CA ASP A 283 -52.13 -44.27 -20.04
C ASP A 283 -50.80 -44.85 -20.62
N ALA A 284 -49.80 -43.98 -20.85
CA ALA A 284 -48.51 -44.35 -21.48
C ALA A 284 -48.67 -45.04 -22.86
N THR A 285 -49.64 -44.65 -23.63
CA THR A 285 -49.91 -45.27 -24.95
C THR A 285 -49.09 -44.65 -26.07
N THR A 286 -48.70 -43.37 -25.90
CA THR A 286 -47.99 -42.60 -26.93
C THR A 286 -46.67 -42.04 -26.33
N GLU A 287 -45.53 -42.71 -26.62
CA GLU A 287 -44.22 -42.30 -26.20
C GLU A 287 -43.72 -41.06 -26.97
N ILE A 288 -43.23 -40.07 -26.26
CA ILE A 288 -42.56 -38.91 -26.83
C ILE A 288 -41.08 -39.28 -26.97
N THR A 289 -40.65 -39.56 -28.17
CA THR A 289 -39.27 -40.02 -28.47
C THR A 289 -38.28 -38.88 -28.62
N ASP A 290 -38.75 -37.67 -28.88
CA ASP A 290 -37.91 -36.45 -28.98
C ASP A 290 -38.34 -35.44 -27.89
N ALA A 291 -37.52 -35.32 -26.85
CA ALA A 291 -37.77 -34.40 -25.76
C ALA A 291 -37.73 -32.91 -26.19
N GLY A 292 -37.15 -32.60 -27.34
CA GLY A 292 -37.14 -31.25 -27.91
C GLY A 292 -38.55 -30.78 -28.30
N ASN A 293 -39.49 -31.70 -28.57
CA ASN A 293 -40.88 -31.37 -28.88
C ASN A 293 -41.73 -30.98 -27.64
N LEU A 294 -41.18 -31.17 -26.45
CA LEU A 294 -41.85 -30.75 -25.23
C LEU A 294 -41.58 -29.27 -24.91
N GLU A 295 -40.52 -28.74 -25.42
CA GLU A 295 -40.08 -27.38 -25.09
C GLU A 295 -40.89 -26.35 -25.87
N ILE A 296 -41.47 -25.41 -25.14
CA ILE A 296 -41.99 -24.16 -25.70
C ILE A 296 -40.85 -23.15 -25.65
N PRO A 297 -40.25 -22.78 -26.78
CA PRO A 297 -39.07 -21.91 -26.77
C PRO A 297 -39.31 -20.63 -25.99
N ALA A 298 -38.32 -20.20 -25.23
CA ALA A 298 -38.33 -18.88 -24.59
C ALA A 298 -38.63 -17.81 -25.66
N LYS A 299 -39.29 -16.70 -25.27
CA LYS A 299 -39.61 -15.60 -26.18
C LYS A 299 -38.40 -14.87 -26.73
N GLY A 300 -37.19 -15.28 -26.31
CA GLY A 300 -35.90 -14.89 -26.83
C GLY A 300 -35.25 -13.75 -26.08
N HIS A 301 -35.90 -12.61 -25.94
CA HIS A 301 -35.34 -11.42 -25.26
C HIS A 301 -36.43 -10.64 -24.54
N HIS A 302 -36.01 -9.92 -23.50
CA HIS A 302 -36.91 -9.01 -22.80
C HIS A 302 -37.14 -7.74 -23.63
N GLN A 303 -38.38 -7.25 -23.66
CA GLN A 303 -38.72 -5.94 -24.18
C GLN A 303 -38.95 -5.01 -22.97
N TYR A 304 -37.94 -4.23 -22.64
CA TYR A 304 -37.98 -3.33 -21.50
C TYR A 304 -38.62 -1.99 -21.88
N ASN A 305 -39.44 -1.45 -20.99
CA ASN A 305 -39.92 -0.07 -21.06
C ASN A 305 -38.84 0.92 -20.60
N SER A 306 -39.15 2.22 -20.63
CA SER A 306 -38.22 3.28 -20.18
C SER A 306 -37.84 3.23 -18.70
N LYS A 307 -38.49 2.39 -17.91
CA LYS A 307 -38.15 2.12 -16.50
C LYS A 307 -37.40 0.82 -16.31
N GLY A 308 -36.90 0.19 -17.40
CA GLY A 308 -36.18 -1.06 -17.35
C GLY A 308 -36.99 -2.27 -16.91
N VAL A 309 -38.35 -2.21 -17.04
CA VAL A 309 -39.22 -3.32 -16.68
C VAL A 309 -39.74 -4.00 -17.96
N CYS A 310 -39.57 -5.30 -18.05
CA CYS A 310 -40.07 -6.07 -19.17
C CYS A 310 -41.61 -6.03 -19.21
N THR A 311 -42.17 -5.57 -20.32
CA THR A 311 -43.63 -5.46 -20.50
C THR A 311 -44.35 -6.77 -20.54
N ALA A 312 -43.61 -7.87 -20.83
CA ALA A 312 -44.20 -9.20 -20.98
C ALA A 312 -44.12 -10.05 -19.69
N CYS A 313 -43.09 -9.88 -18.83
CA CYS A 313 -42.89 -10.76 -17.67
C CYS A 313 -42.62 -9.98 -16.38
N GLY A 314 -42.52 -8.64 -16.41
CA GLY A 314 -42.23 -7.80 -15.23
C GLY A 314 -40.76 -7.86 -14.74
N ALA A 315 -39.90 -8.61 -15.40
CA ALA A 315 -38.48 -8.68 -15.00
C ALA A 315 -37.82 -7.32 -15.18
N THR A 316 -36.97 -6.95 -14.21
CA THR A 316 -36.16 -5.73 -14.29
C THR A 316 -34.89 -6.00 -15.09
N GLU A 317 -34.50 -5.10 -15.98
CA GLU A 317 -33.24 -5.15 -16.69
C GLU A 317 -32.09 -5.14 -15.67
N PRO A 318 -31.08 -6.01 -15.81
CA PRO A 318 -30.00 -6.17 -14.81
C PRO A 318 -29.27 -4.87 -14.48
N ARG A 319 -29.04 -3.97 -15.46
CA ARG A 319 -28.41 -2.67 -15.22
C ARG A 319 -29.28 -1.76 -14.36
N TYR A 320 -30.58 -1.72 -14.60
CA TYR A 320 -31.54 -1.00 -13.74
C TYR A 320 -31.58 -1.60 -12.32
N ALA A 321 -31.54 -2.94 -12.22
CA ALA A 321 -31.51 -3.62 -10.94
C ALA A 321 -30.24 -3.27 -10.14
N LEU A 322 -29.08 -3.13 -10.83
CA LEU A 322 -27.83 -2.70 -10.20
C LEU A 322 -27.97 -1.33 -9.55
N PHE A 323 -28.40 -0.31 -10.30
CA PHE A 323 -28.51 1.04 -9.76
C PHE A 323 -29.66 1.18 -8.76
N ASN A 324 -30.79 0.51 -8.96
CA ASN A 324 -31.91 0.49 -8.01
C ASN A 324 -31.59 -0.25 -6.70
N SER A 325 -30.52 -1.06 -6.66
CA SER A 325 -30.05 -1.69 -5.43
C SER A 325 -29.23 -0.78 -4.54
N LEU A 326 -28.83 0.40 -5.05
CA LEU A 326 -28.06 1.39 -4.30
C LEU A 326 -29.01 2.18 -3.38
N GLU A 327 -28.70 2.20 -2.09
CA GLU A 327 -29.54 2.88 -1.10
C GLU A 327 -29.65 4.38 -1.38
N GLY A 328 -30.86 4.91 -1.41
CA GLY A 328 -31.13 6.33 -1.62
C GLY A 328 -31.10 6.79 -3.08
N ILE A 329 -30.90 5.90 -4.04
CA ILE A 329 -31.02 6.16 -5.46
C ILE A 329 -32.38 5.71 -5.96
N THR A 330 -33.07 6.61 -6.66
CA THR A 330 -34.45 6.39 -7.20
C THR A 330 -34.53 6.91 -8.64
N ASN A 331 -35.66 6.63 -9.31
CA ASN A 331 -35.96 7.12 -10.68
C ASN A 331 -34.86 6.87 -11.70
N VAL A 332 -34.23 5.70 -11.66
CA VAL A 332 -33.14 5.33 -12.58
C VAL A 332 -33.68 5.26 -14.00
N THR A 333 -32.99 5.91 -14.94
CA THR A 333 -33.14 5.74 -16.38
C THR A 333 -31.80 5.49 -17.03
N ILE A 334 -31.75 4.61 -18.01
CA ILE A 334 -30.53 4.26 -18.74
C ILE A 334 -30.74 4.54 -20.23
N THR A 335 -29.83 5.33 -20.79
CA THR A 335 -29.85 5.66 -22.21
C THR A 335 -28.54 5.20 -22.84
N ASP A 336 -28.65 4.41 -23.88
CA ASP A 336 -27.51 3.90 -24.62
C ASP A 336 -27.28 4.75 -25.88
N ASN A 337 -26.06 5.24 -26.03
CA ASN A 337 -25.67 6.04 -27.17
C ASN A 337 -24.81 5.20 -28.13
N GLY A 338 -25.38 4.77 -29.23
CA GLY A 338 -24.70 4.05 -30.28
C GLY A 338 -24.84 2.50 -30.22
N SER A 339 -24.01 1.81 -31.00
CA SER A 339 -24.16 0.37 -31.24
C SER A 339 -23.59 -0.52 -30.14
N TYR A 340 -22.86 0.06 -29.18
CA TYR A 340 -22.12 -0.68 -28.15
C TYR A 340 -22.44 -0.12 -26.76
N PRO A 341 -23.63 -0.43 -26.19
CA PRO A 341 -23.95 -0.03 -24.81
C PRO A 341 -23.06 -0.74 -23.79
N TRP A 342 -22.85 -0.13 -22.63
CA TRP A 342 -22.26 -0.84 -21.49
C TRP A 342 -23.21 -1.95 -21.03
N GLN A 343 -22.65 -3.11 -20.74
CA GLN A 343 -23.38 -4.30 -20.28
C GLN A 343 -22.97 -4.67 -18.86
N MET A 344 -23.71 -5.60 -18.25
CA MET A 344 -23.32 -6.13 -16.94
C MET A 344 -21.91 -6.74 -16.99
N LEU A 345 -21.19 -6.60 -15.90
CA LEU A 345 -19.87 -7.20 -15.73
C LEU A 345 -19.97 -8.73 -15.87
N ASP A 346 -19.21 -9.28 -16.80
CA ASP A 346 -19.10 -10.71 -17.04
C ASP A 346 -17.61 -11.10 -17.07
N LEU A 347 -17.16 -11.74 -15.99
CA LEU A 347 -15.78 -12.19 -15.85
C LEU A 347 -15.41 -13.37 -16.75
N SER A 348 -16.41 -14.03 -17.35
CA SER A 348 -16.22 -15.12 -18.33
C SER A 348 -16.09 -14.63 -19.78
N ALA A 349 -16.32 -13.32 -20.03
CA ALA A 349 -16.29 -12.77 -21.38
C ALA A 349 -14.90 -12.89 -22.04
N THR A 350 -14.87 -12.93 -23.37
CA THR A 350 -13.63 -12.99 -24.15
C THR A 350 -12.68 -11.84 -23.80
N GLY A 351 -11.40 -12.15 -23.63
CA GLY A 351 -10.34 -11.18 -23.27
C GLY A 351 -10.15 -10.99 -21.77
N MET A 352 -11.04 -11.50 -20.92
CA MET A 352 -10.92 -11.28 -19.46
C MET A 352 -9.69 -11.95 -18.82
N LYS A 353 -9.12 -12.99 -19.44
CA LYS A 353 -7.87 -13.62 -18.97
C LYS A 353 -6.65 -12.68 -19.08
N GLU A 354 -6.74 -11.64 -19.91
CA GLU A 354 -5.68 -10.67 -20.21
C GLU A 354 -5.89 -9.34 -19.47
N LEU A 355 -6.74 -9.33 -18.43
CA LEU A 355 -7.18 -8.12 -17.74
C LEU A 355 -6.03 -7.33 -17.11
N GLY A 356 -5.00 -8.02 -16.61
CA GLY A 356 -3.87 -7.39 -15.92
C GLY A 356 -4.17 -6.96 -14.47
N PHE A 357 -5.42 -7.10 -14.02
CA PHE A 357 -5.90 -6.92 -12.64
C PHE A 357 -6.81 -8.07 -12.24
N THR A 358 -7.03 -8.22 -10.94
CA THR A 358 -8.03 -9.16 -10.41
C THR A 358 -9.26 -8.37 -9.97
N ILE A 359 -10.39 -8.60 -10.66
CA ILE A 359 -11.71 -8.19 -10.17
C ILE A 359 -12.21 -9.32 -9.25
N PRO A 360 -12.57 -9.06 -7.99
CA PRO A 360 -13.05 -10.09 -7.08
C PRO A 360 -14.26 -10.85 -7.65
N GLU A 361 -14.32 -12.16 -7.41
CA GLU A 361 -15.49 -12.97 -7.76
C GLU A 361 -16.73 -12.46 -7.01
N GLY A 362 -17.84 -12.30 -7.72
CA GLY A 362 -19.07 -11.73 -7.17
C GLY A 362 -19.17 -10.21 -7.22
N SER A 363 -18.14 -9.48 -7.67
CA SER A 363 -18.24 -8.04 -7.93
C SER A 363 -19.34 -7.73 -8.90
N LYS A 364 -20.15 -6.71 -8.59
CA LYS A 364 -21.23 -6.23 -9.46
C LYS A 364 -20.83 -4.93 -10.14
N GLY A 365 -21.14 -4.79 -11.40
CA GLY A 365 -20.78 -3.60 -12.16
C GLY A 365 -21.16 -3.67 -13.62
N LEU A 366 -20.57 -2.76 -14.39
CA LEU A 366 -20.74 -2.67 -15.84
C LEU A 366 -19.39 -2.76 -16.55
N MET A 367 -19.40 -3.23 -17.79
CA MET A 367 -18.25 -3.22 -18.69
C MET A 367 -18.62 -2.72 -20.08
N SER A 368 -17.64 -2.14 -20.77
CA SER A 368 -17.81 -1.69 -22.16
C SER A 368 -18.04 -2.89 -23.12
N ASN A 369 -18.87 -2.72 -24.14
CA ASN A 369 -19.29 -3.79 -25.05
C ASN A 369 -18.75 -3.64 -26.48
N ASN A 370 -17.70 -2.84 -26.66
CA ASN A 370 -17.05 -2.68 -27.97
C ASN A 370 -15.71 -3.43 -28.07
N TYR A 371 -15.59 -4.57 -27.38
CA TYR A 371 -14.48 -5.50 -27.55
C TYR A 371 -14.34 -5.91 -29.01
N ASP A 372 -13.11 -5.86 -29.54
CA ASP A 372 -12.82 -6.21 -30.94
C ASP A 372 -13.47 -5.29 -32.01
N GLN A 373 -13.97 -4.12 -31.62
CA GLN A 373 -14.61 -3.17 -32.51
C GLN A 373 -13.74 -1.89 -32.60
N ASP A 374 -12.82 -1.88 -33.57
CA ASP A 374 -11.89 -0.78 -33.79
C ASP A 374 -12.61 0.52 -34.15
N PHE A 375 -12.04 1.67 -33.73
CA PHE A 375 -12.58 3.01 -33.98
C PHE A 375 -14.03 3.21 -33.49
N SER A 376 -14.44 2.46 -32.48
CA SER A 376 -15.78 2.50 -31.90
C SER A 376 -15.78 3.19 -30.53
N THR A 377 -16.99 3.58 -30.12
CA THR A 377 -17.26 4.08 -28.77
C THR A 377 -18.37 3.26 -28.12
N SER A 378 -18.09 2.74 -26.93
CA SER A 378 -19.12 2.17 -26.06
C SER A 378 -19.56 3.26 -25.09
N GLU A 379 -20.84 3.64 -25.12
CA GLU A 379 -21.35 4.74 -24.30
C GLU A 379 -22.74 4.40 -23.71
N THR A 380 -22.88 4.66 -22.42
CA THR A 380 -24.15 4.54 -21.68
C THR A 380 -24.27 5.70 -20.71
N VAL A 381 -25.44 6.27 -20.60
CA VAL A 381 -25.80 7.34 -19.68
C VAL A 381 -26.84 6.82 -18.70
N VAL A 382 -26.56 6.95 -17.40
CA VAL A 382 -27.46 6.59 -16.31
C VAL A 382 -27.90 7.88 -15.63
N THR A 383 -29.19 8.19 -15.66
CA THR A 383 -29.78 9.31 -14.90
C THR A 383 -30.55 8.75 -13.71
N PHE A 384 -30.39 9.36 -12.55
CA PHE A 384 -31.02 8.90 -11.31
C PHE A 384 -31.28 10.08 -10.35
N THR A 385 -32.19 9.89 -9.40
CA THR A 385 -32.54 10.88 -8.37
C THR A 385 -31.97 10.44 -7.03
N VAL A 386 -31.39 11.41 -6.30
CA VAL A 386 -30.90 11.26 -4.94
C VAL A 386 -31.84 11.99 -3.99
N GLU A 387 -32.35 11.31 -2.97
CA GLU A 387 -33.33 11.85 -2.01
C GLU A 387 -32.67 12.53 -0.81
N LYS A 388 -31.47 12.15 -0.44
CA LYS A 388 -30.65 12.71 0.64
C LYS A 388 -29.22 12.82 0.18
N PRO A 389 -28.46 13.83 0.61
CA PRO A 389 -27.02 13.92 0.27
C PRO A 389 -26.30 12.63 0.62
N MET A 390 -25.47 12.13 -0.30
CA MET A 390 -24.73 10.87 -0.13
C MET A 390 -23.40 10.88 -0.86
N LEU A 391 -22.57 9.93 -0.53
CA LEU A 391 -21.35 9.59 -1.26
C LEU A 391 -21.66 8.42 -2.18
N LEU A 392 -21.37 8.57 -3.47
CA LEU A 392 -21.31 7.47 -4.42
C LEU A 392 -19.84 7.05 -4.59
N THR A 393 -19.55 5.78 -4.36
CA THR A 393 -18.20 5.21 -4.53
C THR A 393 -18.24 4.06 -5.51
N PHE A 394 -17.26 3.97 -6.41
CA PHE A 394 -17.07 2.82 -7.29
C PHE A 394 -15.63 2.77 -7.83
N LYS A 395 -15.20 1.60 -8.25
CA LYS A 395 -13.92 1.42 -8.92
C LYS A 395 -14.10 1.52 -10.43
N SER A 396 -13.21 2.26 -11.08
CA SER A 396 -13.10 2.31 -12.53
C SER A 396 -11.79 1.67 -12.95
N LEU A 397 -11.86 0.70 -13.85
CA LEU A 397 -10.72 -0.03 -14.39
C LEU A 397 -10.75 0.07 -15.91
N VAL A 398 -9.61 0.35 -16.51
CA VAL A 398 -9.39 0.17 -17.93
C VAL A 398 -8.26 -0.83 -18.13
N SER A 399 -8.43 -1.72 -19.09
CA SER A 399 -7.42 -2.67 -19.52
C SER A 399 -7.34 -2.62 -21.05
N SER A 400 -6.44 -1.75 -21.56
CA SER A 400 -6.35 -1.39 -22.96
C SER A 400 -4.93 -0.97 -23.34
N LYS A 401 -4.73 -0.45 -24.54
CA LYS A 401 -3.45 0.12 -24.98
C LYS A 401 -3.21 1.50 -24.39
N ILE A 402 -2.08 1.66 -23.71
CA ILE A 402 -1.70 2.93 -23.08
C ILE A 402 -1.62 4.09 -24.09
N GLY A 403 -2.24 5.21 -23.75
CA GLY A 403 -2.18 6.46 -24.52
C GLY A 403 -3.10 6.50 -25.74
N TRP A 404 -3.76 5.40 -26.12
CA TRP A 404 -4.61 5.32 -27.33
C TRP A 404 -6.09 5.17 -26.98
N ASP A 405 -6.47 4.04 -26.39
CA ASP A 405 -7.85 3.79 -26.03
C ASP A 405 -8.12 4.36 -24.64
N LYS A 406 -9.25 5.06 -24.49
CA LYS A 406 -9.53 5.83 -23.28
C LYS A 406 -10.91 5.54 -22.72
N SER A 407 -10.96 5.37 -21.40
CA SER A 407 -12.19 5.42 -20.62
C SER A 407 -12.37 6.81 -20.02
N THR A 408 -13.56 7.37 -20.15
CA THR A 408 -13.95 8.63 -19.52
C THR A 408 -15.24 8.42 -18.76
N ILE A 409 -15.28 8.86 -17.51
CA ILE A 409 -16.46 8.84 -16.68
C ILE A 409 -16.83 10.28 -16.38
N THR A 410 -18.04 10.67 -16.74
CA THR A 410 -18.57 12.01 -16.45
C THR A 410 -19.73 11.89 -15.47
N LEU A 411 -19.67 12.59 -14.33
CA LEU A 411 -20.78 12.71 -13.38
C LEU A 411 -21.15 14.18 -13.25
N ASP A 412 -22.39 14.53 -13.56
CA ASP A 412 -22.91 15.90 -13.52
C ASP A 412 -22.05 16.91 -14.27
N ASN A 413 -21.66 16.59 -15.49
CA ASN A 413 -20.77 17.39 -16.34
C ASN A 413 -19.31 17.52 -15.81
N LYS A 414 -18.95 16.79 -14.79
CA LYS A 414 -17.59 16.70 -14.30
C LYS A 414 -16.94 15.43 -14.85
N ASP A 415 -15.87 15.61 -15.62
CA ASP A 415 -15.06 14.49 -16.11
C ASP A 415 -14.05 14.06 -15.05
N TYR A 416 -13.99 12.76 -14.80
CA TYR A 416 -12.86 12.14 -14.15
C TYR A 416 -11.83 11.81 -15.22
N ASP A 417 -10.54 11.99 -14.89
CA ASP A 417 -9.43 11.87 -15.83
C ASP A 417 -9.57 10.66 -16.76
N PRO A 418 -9.43 10.83 -18.08
CA PRO A 418 -9.43 9.72 -19.01
C PRO A 418 -8.30 8.74 -18.67
N ILE A 419 -8.64 7.49 -18.40
CA ILE A 419 -7.68 6.44 -18.09
C ILE A 419 -7.45 5.54 -19.29
N SER A 420 -6.20 5.07 -19.46
CA SER A 420 -5.78 4.17 -20.53
C SER A 420 -4.69 3.22 -20.05
N GLY A 421 -4.38 2.18 -20.81
CA GLY A 421 -3.44 1.17 -20.39
C GLY A 421 -4.07 0.18 -19.42
N ILE A 422 -3.32 -0.27 -18.42
CA ILE A 422 -3.83 -1.08 -17.31
C ILE A 422 -3.87 -0.17 -16.08
N THR A 423 -5.01 0.45 -15.83
CA THR A 423 -5.16 1.47 -14.77
C THR A 423 -6.47 1.27 -14.03
N GLN A 424 -6.41 1.34 -12.71
CA GLN A 424 -7.57 1.33 -11.82
C GLN A 424 -7.56 2.58 -10.94
N ILE A 425 -8.71 3.22 -10.81
CA ILE A 425 -8.93 4.32 -9.87
C ILE A 425 -10.20 4.06 -9.07
N GLU A 426 -10.26 4.57 -7.85
CA GLU A 426 -11.49 4.65 -7.06
C GLU A 426 -12.10 6.04 -7.24
N ILE A 427 -13.37 6.12 -7.59
CA ILE A 427 -14.12 7.36 -7.73
C ILE A 427 -15.05 7.50 -6.53
N LYS A 428 -14.94 8.62 -5.83
CA LYS A 428 -15.79 9.01 -4.71
C LYS A 428 -16.40 10.37 -5.02
N ALA A 429 -17.70 10.44 -5.09
CA ALA A 429 -18.40 11.65 -5.49
C ALA A 429 -19.51 12.01 -4.49
N PHE A 430 -19.53 13.25 -4.02
CA PHE A 430 -20.66 13.79 -3.28
C PHE A 430 -21.82 14.05 -4.22
N LEU A 431 -22.99 13.52 -3.88
CA LEU A 431 -24.25 13.74 -4.58
C LEU A 431 -25.17 14.56 -3.68
N SER A 432 -25.61 15.70 -4.19
CA SER A 432 -26.63 16.52 -3.54
C SER A 432 -28.04 15.89 -3.70
N VAL A 433 -29.04 16.47 -3.09
CA VAL A 433 -30.44 16.12 -3.39
C VAL A 433 -30.78 16.59 -4.80
N GLY A 434 -31.39 15.73 -5.61
CA GLY A 434 -31.80 16.07 -6.98
C GLY A 434 -31.47 15.00 -8.00
N GLU A 435 -31.57 15.37 -9.27
CA GLU A 435 -31.24 14.51 -10.41
C GLU A 435 -29.76 14.59 -10.72
N HIS A 436 -29.14 13.43 -10.97
CA HIS A 436 -27.74 13.25 -11.32
C HIS A 436 -27.61 12.42 -12.58
N THR A 437 -26.52 12.65 -13.33
CA THR A 437 -26.23 11.96 -14.58
C THR A 437 -24.82 11.37 -14.57
N LEU A 438 -24.71 10.04 -14.65
CA LEU A 438 -23.46 9.30 -14.80
C LEU A 438 -23.32 8.82 -16.24
N LYS A 439 -22.36 9.38 -16.98
CA LYS A 439 -22.01 8.98 -18.33
C LYS A 439 -20.74 8.12 -18.32
N LEU A 440 -20.82 6.94 -18.89
CA LEU A 440 -19.75 5.99 -19.06
C LEU A 440 -19.37 5.92 -20.55
N SER A 441 -18.11 6.19 -20.88
CA SER A 441 -17.62 6.18 -22.25
C SER A 441 -16.30 5.45 -22.37
N TYR A 442 -16.18 4.48 -23.28
CA TYR A 442 -14.93 3.86 -23.64
C TYR A 442 -14.71 3.95 -25.16
N LYS A 443 -13.67 4.66 -25.56
CA LYS A 443 -13.34 4.94 -26.95
C LYS A 443 -12.10 4.16 -27.39
N LYS A 444 -12.24 3.35 -28.42
CA LYS A 444 -11.18 2.66 -29.15
C LYS A 444 -10.74 3.47 -30.34
N THR A 445 -9.43 3.64 -30.50
CA THR A 445 -8.83 4.52 -31.54
C THR A 445 -7.90 3.78 -32.51
N ASN A 446 -7.73 2.44 -32.39
CA ASN A 446 -6.66 1.71 -33.06
C ASN A 446 -7.02 0.24 -33.29
N TYR A 447 -6.40 -0.42 -34.27
CA TYR A 447 -6.50 -1.84 -34.61
C TYR A 447 -5.72 -2.79 -33.68
N LEU A 448 -4.94 -2.25 -32.73
CA LEU A 448 -4.08 -3.08 -31.89
C LEU A 448 -4.79 -3.45 -30.61
N LYS A 449 -5.12 -4.72 -30.45
CA LYS A 449 -5.62 -5.29 -29.21
C LYS A 449 -4.48 -5.42 -28.21
N ASN A 450 -4.68 -4.91 -27.02
CA ASN A 450 -3.80 -5.11 -25.89
C ASN A 450 -4.61 -5.35 -24.63
N ASN A 451 -4.22 -6.34 -23.86
CA ASN A 451 -4.89 -6.71 -22.61
C ASN A 451 -6.36 -7.11 -22.84
N ALA A 452 -7.25 -6.82 -21.89
CA ALA A 452 -8.67 -7.15 -22.02
C ALA A 452 -9.43 -6.27 -23.02
N ASP A 453 -8.83 -5.15 -23.45
CA ASP A 453 -9.39 -4.21 -24.42
C ASP A 453 -10.82 -3.75 -24.05
N ARG A 454 -11.01 -3.41 -22.77
CA ARG A 454 -12.29 -3.03 -22.14
C ARG A 454 -12.11 -2.01 -21.04
N ALA A 455 -13.20 -1.33 -20.72
CA ALA A 455 -13.34 -0.52 -19.51
C ALA A 455 -14.46 -1.07 -18.62
N PHE A 456 -14.33 -0.84 -17.32
CA PHE A 456 -15.18 -1.40 -16.27
C PHE A 456 -15.50 -0.34 -15.21
N ILE A 457 -16.70 -0.42 -14.65
CA ILE A 457 -17.01 0.12 -13.33
C ILE A 457 -17.58 -1.00 -12.47
N TYR A 458 -17.19 -1.10 -11.23
CA TYR A 458 -17.64 -2.16 -10.33
C TYR A 458 -17.53 -1.76 -8.87
N ASP A 459 -18.16 -2.56 -7.99
CA ASP A 459 -18.25 -2.30 -6.55
C ASP A 459 -18.88 -0.92 -6.28
N LEU A 460 -20.05 -0.68 -6.90
CA LEU A 460 -20.82 0.55 -6.69
C LEU A 460 -21.48 0.50 -5.32
N GLU A 461 -21.25 1.54 -4.52
CA GLU A 461 -21.79 1.68 -3.17
C GLU A 461 -22.24 3.10 -2.92
N THR A 462 -23.24 3.27 -2.05
CA THR A 462 -23.67 4.57 -1.55
C THR A 462 -23.52 4.60 -0.03
N ALA A 463 -23.15 5.76 0.50
CA ALA A 463 -23.00 5.96 1.94
C ALA A 463 -23.57 7.31 2.35
N THR A 464 -24.17 7.38 3.53
CA THR A 464 -24.64 8.61 4.15
C THR A 464 -23.64 9.19 5.16
N THR A 465 -22.57 8.45 5.44
CA THR A 465 -21.45 8.87 6.30
C THR A 465 -20.14 8.77 5.56
N ILE A 466 -19.14 9.51 6.03
CA ILE A 466 -17.81 9.55 5.42
C ILE A 466 -16.71 9.54 6.48
N SER A 467 -15.62 8.80 6.17
CA SER A 467 -14.37 8.79 6.93
C SER A 467 -13.21 9.08 5.98
N ASP A 468 -13.14 10.32 5.47
CA ASP A 468 -12.20 10.68 4.38
C ASP A 468 -11.60 12.08 4.55
N TYR A 469 -10.60 12.43 3.74
CA TYR A 469 -10.02 13.76 3.69
C TYR A 469 -10.79 14.63 2.71
N VAL A 470 -11.30 15.75 3.20
CA VAL A 470 -12.21 16.65 2.46
C VAL A 470 -11.63 18.05 2.42
N ALA A 471 -11.77 18.71 1.27
CA ALA A 471 -11.54 20.14 1.10
C ALA A 471 -12.89 20.85 0.99
N GLU A 472 -13.18 21.76 1.92
CA GLU A 472 -14.40 22.56 1.98
C GLU A 472 -14.12 24.01 1.61
N TYR A 473 -14.93 24.60 0.74
CA TYR A 473 -14.81 25.99 0.31
C TYR A 473 -15.85 26.89 0.97
N ASP A 474 -15.38 27.91 1.66
CA ASP A 474 -16.20 29.03 2.17
C ASP A 474 -16.12 30.22 1.21
N ALA A 475 -17.19 30.45 0.48
CA ALA A 475 -17.28 31.56 -0.49
C ALA A 475 -17.24 32.93 0.19
N THR A 476 -17.68 33.08 1.46
CA THR A 476 -17.70 34.34 2.19
C THR A 476 -16.30 34.86 2.46
N ASN A 477 -15.40 33.99 2.87
CA ASN A 477 -14.03 34.29 3.21
C ASN A 477 -13.02 33.87 2.13
N THR A 478 -13.49 33.32 1.01
CA THR A 478 -12.63 32.74 -0.05
C THR A 478 -11.58 31.77 0.48
N THR A 479 -12.00 30.95 1.42
CA THR A 479 -11.14 30.04 2.17
C THR A 479 -11.41 28.59 1.80
N LEU A 480 -10.35 27.83 1.49
CA LEU A 480 -10.40 26.39 1.32
C LEU A 480 -9.83 25.71 2.55
N THR A 481 -10.64 24.91 3.24
CA THR A 481 -10.24 24.21 4.46
C THR A 481 -10.08 22.72 4.20
N PHE A 482 -8.89 22.19 4.51
CA PHE A 482 -8.57 20.76 4.44
C PHE A 482 -8.77 20.13 5.82
N LYS A 483 -9.59 19.10 5.91
CA LYS A 483 -9.87 18.38 7.16
C LYS A 483 -10.16 16.91 6.92
N LYS A 484 -10.07 16.09 7.97
CA LYS A 484 -10.51 14.70 7.97
C LYS A 484 -11.84 14.59 8.69
N PHE A 485 -12.79 13.95 8.06
CA PHE A 485 -14.01 13.48 8.72
C PHE A 485 -13.84 12.03 9.19
N ILE A 486 -14.49 11.65 10.27
CA ILE A 486 -14.56 10.28 10.78
C ILE A 486 -16.02 10.01 11.13
N ASP A 487 -16.66 9.08 10.41
CA ASP A 487 -18.07 8.68 10.56
C ASP A 487 -19.05 9.88 10.59
N ALA A 488 -18.70 10.94 9.86
CA ALA A 488 -19.54 12.14 9.78
C ALA A 488 -20.68 11.94 8.79
N ASN A 489 -21.87 12.46 9.11
CA ASN A 489 -22.98 12.48 8.16
C ASN A 489 -22.65 13.39 6.98
N ILE A 490 -22.92 12.93 5.77
CA ILE A 490 -22.68 13.72 4.56
C ILE A 490 -23.58 14.95 4.50
N SER A 491 -24.78 14.90 5.11
CA SER A 491 -25.66 16.06 5.25
C SER A 491 -25.02 17.23 6.02
N ASP A 492 -24.03 16.95 6.87
CA ASP A 492 -23.34 17.96 7.69
C ASP A 492 -22.12 18.54 6.95
N ILE A 493 -21.76 17.96 5.80
CA ILE A 493 -20.69 18.43 4.92
C ILE A 493 -21.31 19.39 3.90
N GLY A 494 -20.77 20.61 3.82
CA GLY A 494 -21.29 21.62 2.91
C GLY A 494 -21.27 21.18 1.45
N ASN A 495 -22.24 21.64 0.65
CA ASN A 495 -22.32 21.36 -0.79
C ASN A 495 -21.08 21.81 -1.59
N ASN A 496 -20.23 22.66 -1.00
CA ASN A 496 -18.98 23.15 -1.59
C ASN A 496 -17.79 22.33 -1.08
N SER A 497 -17.88 21.03 -1.13
CA SER A 497 -16.87 20.11 -0.60
C SER A 497 -16.47 19.07 -1.64
N VAL A 498 -15.19 18.65 -1.60
CA VAL A 498 -14.67 17.58 -2.44
C VAL A 498 -13.71 16.69 -1.65
N ILE A 499 -13.59 15.43 -2.05
CA ILE A 499 -12.60 14.49 -1.47
C ILE A 499 -11.23 14.78 -2.05
N VAL A 500 -10.26 15.05 -1.17
CA VAL A 500 -8.91 15.52 -1.55
C VAL A 500 -8.19 14.53 -2.46
N GLU A 501 -8.27 13.25 -2.16
CA GLU A 501 -7.54 12.18 -2.89
C GLU A 501 -7.97 12.01 -4.35
N GLN A 502 -9.11 12.61 -4.74
CA GLN A 502 -9.60 12.58 -6.12
C GLN A 502 -8.92 13.61 -7.04
N TYR A 503 -8.03 14.44 -6.50
CA TYR A 503 -7.39 15.55 -7.22
C TYR A 503 -5.90 15.57 -6.97
N LYS A 504 -5.15 15.93 -7.99
CA LYS A 504 -3.68 16.02 -7.92
C LYS A 504 -3.21 17.28 -7.20
N ASN A 505 -4.00 18.36 -7.29
CA ASN A 505 -3.60 19.66 -6.77
C ASN A 505 -4.81 20.54 -6.41
N VAL A 506 -4.53 21.62 -5.70
CA VAL A 506 -5.54 22.60 -5.26
C VAL A 506 -6.24 23.28 -6.44
N LYS A 507 -5.58 23.46 -7.58
CA LYS A 507 -6.21 24.07 -8.76
C LYS A 507 -7.32 23.18 -9.34
N GLU A 508 -7.10 21.87 -9.37
CA GLU A 508 -8.12 20.92 -9.77
C GLU A 508 -9.29 20.90 -8.78
N ILE A 509 -9.00 20.95 -7.45
CA ILE A 509 -10.02 21.09 -6.40
C ILE A 509 -10.88 22.34 -6.65
N CYS A 510 -10.24 23.51 -6.90
CA CYS A 510 -10.96 24.74 -7.21
C CYS A 510 -11.83 24.63 -8.47
N THR A 511 -11.35 23.92 -9.48
CA THR A 511 -12.10 23.67 -10.71
C THR A 511 -13.33 22.80 -10.42
N ALA A 512 -13.17 21.75 -9.65
CA ALA A 512 -14.25 20.84 -9.25
C ALA A 512 -15.33 21.52 -8.40
N LEU A 513 -14.95 22.52 -7.62
CA LEU A 513 -15.85 23.36 -6.82
C LEU A 513 -16.53 24.47 -7.63
N GLY A 514 -16.48 24.44 -8.97
CA GLY A 514 -17.11 25.43 -9.84
C GLY A 514 -16.20 26.57 -10.25
N ASN A 515 -14.91 26.34 -10.43
CA ASN A 515 -13.87 27.34 -10.75
C ASN A 515 -13.74 28.44 -9.69
N VAL A 516 -13.81 28.06 -8.42
CA VAL A 516 -13.72 29.02 -7.32
C VAL A 516 -12.32 29.66 -7.25
N THR A 517 -12.32 30.92 -6.76
CA THR A 517 -11.08 31.65 -6.46
C THR A 517 -10.81 31.61 -4.98
N ILE A 518 -9.64 31.14 -4.58
CA ILE A 518 -9.24 31.04 -3.17
C ILE A 518 -8.17 32.11 -2.85
N LYS A 519 -8.31 32.72 -1.68
CA LYS A 519 -7.29 33.60 -1.09
C LYS A 519 -6.59 32.96 0.11
N ASN A 520 -7.29 32.10 0.81
CA ASN A 520 -6.80 31.50 2.03
C ASN A 520 -6.93 29.98 1.96
N ILE A 521 -5.93 29.27 2.49
CA ILE A 521 -5.97 27.84 2.76
C ILE A 521 -5.76 27.62 4.24
N VAL A 522 -6.55 26.70 4.81
CA VAL A 522 -6.46 26.25 6.19
C VAL A 522 -6.32 24.73 6.22
N PHE A 523 -5.30 24.22 6.88
CA PHE A 523 -5.24 22.82 7.27
C PHE A 523 -5.70 22.70 8.71
N ASP A 524 -6.77 21.93 8.94
CA ASP A 524 -7.26 21.60 10.26
C ASP A 524 -6.37 20.53 10.91
N GLU A 525 -6.31 20.50 12.23
CA GLU A 525 -5.50 19.52 12.99
C GLU A 525 -5.85 18.06 12.61
N SER A 526 -7.10 17.78 12.28
CA SER A 526 -7.53 16.45 11.83
C SER A 526 -6.82 15.97 10.57
N PHE A 527 -6.30 16.89 9.74
CA PHE A 527 -5.58 16.58 8.51
C PHE A 527 -4.17 15.97 8.73
N LYS A 528 -3.62 16.02 9.93
CA LYS A 528 -2.26 15.54 10.28
C LYS A 528 -1.96 14.07 9.94
N THR A 529 -3.00 13.27 9.72
CA THR A 529 -2.88 11.87 9.32
C THR A 529 -2.81 11.66 7.80
N TYR A 530 -3.04 12.72 7.00
CA TYR A 530 -2.82 12.69 5.56
C TYR A 530 -1.32 12.66 5.27
N ALA A 531 -0.82 11.58 4.69
CA ALA A 531 0.60 11.33 4.51
C ALA A 531 0.93 11.03 3.03
N PRO A 532 0.96 12.04 2.17
CA PRO A 532 1.25 11.89 0.75
C PRO A 532 2.72 11.48 0.53
N THR A 533 2.97 10.80 -0.58
CA THR A 533 4.34 10.47 -1.04
C THR A 533 4.90 11.51 -2.00
N SER A 534 4.06 12.36 -2.57
CA SER A 534 4.43 13.48 -3.43
C SER A 534 3.56 14.68 -3.14
N LEU A 535 4.15 15.86 -3.14
CA LEU A 535 3.48 17.17 -3.12
C LEU A 535 3.83 17.99 -4.35
N LYS A 536 4.28 17.28 -5.41
CA LYS A 536 4.51 17.91 -6.71
C LYS A 536 3.26 18.66 -7.17
N GLU A 537 3.43 19.94 -7.51
CA GLU A 537 2.35 20.78 -8.01
C GLU A 537 1.15 20.99 -7.06
N PHE A 538 1.25 20.64 -5.77
CA PHE A 538 0.08 20.64 -4.89
C PHE A 538 -0.63 21.98 -4.81
N PHE A 539 0.10 23.11 -4.75
CA PHE A 539 -0.45 24.48 -4.82
C PHE A 539 -0.21 25.17 -6.17
N TYR A 540 0.12 24.41 -7.21
CA TYR A 540 0.42 24.92 -8.54
C TYR A 540 -0.68 25.84 -9.07
N ASN A 541 -0.30 27.02 -9.62
CA ASN A 541 -1.20 28.02 -10.22
C ASN A 541 -2.29 28.58 -9.28
N CYS A 542 -2.09 28.51 -7.96
CA CYS A 542 -2.95 29.20 -7.00
C CYS A 542 -2.65 30.73 -6.99
N THR A 543 -2.89 31.39 -8.13
CA THR A 543 -2.44 32.78 -8.39
C THR A 543 -3.02 33.81 -7.45
N SER A 544 -4.19 33.57 -6.86
CA SER A 544 -4.89 34.48 -5.93
C SER A 544 -4.61 34.16 -4.46
N LEU A 545 -3.91 33.06 -4.16
CA LEU A 545 -3.64 32.61 -2.80
C LEU A 545 -2.73 33.60 -2.07
N GLU A 546 -3.21 34.09 -0.92
CA GLU A 546 -2.53 35.10 -0.08
C GLU A 546 -1.93 34.47 1.19
N THR A 547 -2.62 33.53 1.83
CA THR A 547 -2.19 32.91 3.09
C THR A 547 -2.46 31.39 3.13
N ILE A 548 -1.58 30.67 3.84
CA ILE A 548 -1.78 29.27 4.21
C ILE A 548 -1.58 29.18 5.72
N SER A 549 -2.53 28.62 6.44
CA SER A 549 -2.45 28.36 7.88
C SER A 549 -2.64 26.89 8.20
N GLY A 550 -2.13 26.44 9.35
CA GLY A 550 -2.16 25.04 9.74
C GLY A 550 -1.25 24.14 8.87
N LEU A 551 -0.25 24.73 8.17
CA LEU A 551 0.63 23.98 7.29
C LEU A 551 1.45 22.91 8.06
N GLU A 552 1.59 23.06 9.36
CA GLU A 552 2.16 22.06 10.28
C GLU A 552 1.36 20.76 10.36
N TYR A 553 0.11 20.75 9.92
CA TYR A 553 -0.75 19.58 9.84
C TYR A 553 -0.68 18.86 8.48
N LEU A 554 0.06 19.41 7.50
CA LEU A 554 0.38 18.69 6.27
C LEU A 554 1.59 17.78 6.52
N ASN A 555 1.37 16.50 6.67
CA ASN A 555 2.42 15.54 6.99
C ASN A 555 3.31 15.26 5.76
N THR A 556 4.56 15.73 5.82
CA THR A 556 5.53 15.60 4.73
C THR A 556 6.54 14.46 4.90
N ALA A 557 6.41 13.62 5.95
CA ALA A 557 7.41 12.61 6.32
C ALA A 557 7.70 11.54 5.23
N ASN A 558 6.77 11.34 4.30
CA ASN A 558 6.94 10.39 3.21
C ASN A 558 7.13 11.02 1.83
N VAL A 559 7.20 12.35 1.77
CA VAL A 559 7.29 13.07 0.51
C VAL A 559 8.68 12.94 -0.09
N THR A 560 8.74 12.57 -1.37
CA THR A 560 9.98 12.44 -2.14
C THR A 560 10.12 13.50 -3.24
N ASP A 561 9.01 14.11 -3.69
CA ASP A 561 8.96 15.10 -4.77
C ASP A 561 8.14 16.32 -4.31
N MET A 562 8.76 17.50 -4.30
CA MET A 562 8.16 18.81 -4.04
C MET A 562 8.31 19.77 -5.24
N GLY A 563 8.59 19.22 -6.43
CA GLY A 563 8.72 20.03 -7.63
C GLY A 563 7.45 20.82 -7.93
N ASN A 564 7.58 22.08 -8.31
CA ASN A 564 6.49 23.00 -8.65
C ASN A 564 5.46 23.23 -7.53
N MET A 565 5.75 22.86 -6.28
CA MET A 565 4.73 22.83 -5.21
C MET A 565 3.99 24.16 -5.05
N PHE A 566 4.69 25.29 -5.09
CA PHE A 566 4.12 26.64 -5.00
C PHE A 566 4.29 27.46 -6.29
N LEU A 567 4.53 26.78 -7.41
CA LEU A 567 4.73 27.45 -8.70
C LEU A 567 3.52 28.33 -9.05
N ASN A 568 3.79 29.64 -9.35
CA ASN A 568 2.79 30.67 -9.67
C ASN A 568 1.84 31.02 -8.51
N CYS A 569 2.24 30.84 -7.25
CA CYS A 569 1.53 31.42 -6.10
C CYS A 569 1.87 32.92 -5.98
N ASN A 570 1.45 33.71 -6.99
CA ASN A 570 1.91 35.08 -7.21
C ASN A 570 1.62 36.05 -6.05
N ASN A 571 0.56 35.81 -5.28
CA ASN A 571 0.08 36.69 -4.22
C ASN A 571 0.37 36.17 -2.80
N LEU A 572 1.12 35.05 -2.69
CA LEU A 572 1.46 34.45 -1.39
C LEU A 572 2.39 35.39 -0.62
N LYS A 573 1.93 35.83 0.58
CA LYS A 573 2.60 36.87 1.38
C LYS A 573 3.66 36.30 2.34
N SER A 574 3.38 35.12 2.90
CA SER A 574 4.25 34.45 3.85
C SER A 574 4.01 32.92 3.78
N LEU A 575 5.02 32.17 4.20
CA LEU A 575 4.97 30.71 4.20
C LEU A 575 5.80 30.17 5.36
N ASP A 576 5.17 29.38 6.23
CA ASP A 576 5.84 28.71 7.36
C ASP A 576 6.13 27.25 6.99
N LEU A 577 7.41 26.94 6.77
CA LEU A 577 7.90 25.61 6.45
C LEU A 577 8.62 24.94 7.64
N THR A 578 8.52 25.51 8.84
CA THR A 578 9.32 25.07 10.00
C THR A 578 9.00 23.66 10.48
N LYS A 579 7.86 23.09 10.06
CA LYS A 579 7.43 21.72 10.40
C LYS A 579 7.56 20.72 9.25
N PHE A 580 8.04 21.15 8.09
CA PHE A 580 8.25 20.24 6.97
C PHE A 580 9.39 19.25 7.26
N ASN A 581 9.13 17.98 7.08
CA ASN A 581 10.17 16.97 6.99
C ASN A 581 10.50 16.73 5.51
N THR A 582 11.74 17.07 5.14
CA THR A 582 12.22 16.94 3.75
C THR A 582 13.37 15.94 3.60
N GLU A 583 13.57 15.06 4.59
CA GLU A 583 14.67 14.07 4.60
C GLU A 583 14.68 13.12 3.39
N LYS A 584 13.49 12.85 2.81
CA LYS A 584 13.33 11.95 1.67
C LYS A 584 13.21 12.69 0.33
N VAL A 585 13.18 14.03 0.35
CA VAL A 585 12.92 14.82 -0.86
C VAL A 585 14.15 14.80 -1.76
N THR A 586 13.94 14.45 -3.03
CA THR A 586 14.97 14.40 -4.06
C THR A 586 14.83 15.47 -5.12
N ASP A 587 13.62 16.02 -5.32
CA ASP A 587 13.31 17.06 -6.30
C ASP A 587 12.63 18.27 -5.65
N MET A 588 13.23 19.46 -5.82
CA MET A 588 12.69 20.76 -5.43
C MET A 588 12.64 21.73 -6.61
N ASN A 589 12.58 21.20 -7.84
CA ASN A 589 12.49 22.00 -9.06
C ASN A 589 11.34 22.98 -8.97
N ALA A 590 11.61 24.26 -9.30
CA ALA A 590 10.62 25.34 -9.37
C ALA A 590 9.68 25.46 -8.15
N MET A 591 10.11 24.98 -6.97
CA MET A 591 9.24 24.88 -5.78
C MET A 591 8.58 26.21 -5.41
N PHE A 592 9.27 27.34 -5.57
CA PHE A 592 8.76 28.68 -5.28
C PHE A 592 8.74 29.59 -6.51
N GLN A 593 8.87 29.05 -7.71
CA GLN A 593 8.91 29.84 -8.93
C GLN A 593 7.67 30.74 -9.04
N ASN A 594 7.88 32.03 -9.36
CA ASN A 594 6.83 33.06 -9.45
C ASN A 594 6.06 33.33 -8.15
N CYS A 595 6.62 33.09 -6.97
CA CYS A 595 6.08 33.61 -5.71
C CYS A 595 6.46 35.10 -5.56
N ARG A 596 5.80 35.97 -6.35
CA ARG A 596 6.24 37.36 -6.65
C ARG A 596 6.12 38.31 -5.46
N THR A 597 5.27 38.03 -4.49
CA THR A 597 5.02 38.88 -3.30
C THR A 597 5.73 38.41 -2.04
N LEU A 598 6.36 37.25 -2.07
CA LEU A 598 7.05 36.65 -0.95
C LEU A 598 8.34 37.43 -0.67
N LYS A 599 8.40 38.15 0.47
CA LYS A 599 9.54 39.00 0.83
C LYS A 599 10.66 38.26 1.56
N SER A 600 10.31 37.24 2.32
CA SER A 600 11.24 36.41 3.07
C SER A 600 10.74 34.97 3.13
N LEU A 601 11.66 34.03 3.31
CA LEU A 601 11.37 32.62 3.43
C LEU A 601 12.35 31.97 4.40
N ASP A 602 11.83 31.33 5.46
CA ASP A 602 12.64 30.56 6.40
C ASP A 602 12.84 29.12 5.90
N LEU A 603 14.06 28.84 5.45
CA LEU A 603 14.48 27.53 4.94
C LEU A 603 15.31 26.73 5.96
N THR A 604 15.45 27.24 7.18
CA THR A 604 16.39 26.67 8.19
C THR A 604 16.03 25.28 8.67
N LYS A 605 14.82 24.82 8.41
CA LYS A 605 14.33 23.47 8.77
C LYS A 605 14.31 22.48 7.60
N LEU A 606 14.57 22.94 6.36
CA LEU A 606 14.61 22.04 5.22
C LEU A 606 15.90 21.21 5.24
N ASN A 607 15.78 19.90 5.23
CA ASN A 607 16.87 18.97 4.96
C ASN A 607 16.96 18.75 3.44
N THR A 608 18.07 19.10 2.83
CA THR A 608 18.29 18.98 1.38
C THR A 608 19.37 17.96 1.02
N GLU A 609 19.78 17.11 1.95
CA GLU A 609 20.85 16.11 1.73
C GLU A 609 20.59 15.13 0.61
N GLN A 610 19.33 14.87 0.26
CA GLN A 610 18.93 13.95 -0.81
C GLN A 610 18.57 14.67 -2.10
N VAL A 611 18.48 16.00 -2.08
CA VAL A 611 18.03 16.78 -3.25
C VAL A 611 19.08 16.76 -4.34
N THR A 612 18.63 16.42 -5.56
CA THR A 612 19.47 16.39 -6.78
C THR A 612 19.13 17.49 -7.77
N ASN A 613 17.92 18.07 -7.68
CA ASN A 613 17.39 19.05 -8.62
C ASN A 613 16.83 20.27 -7.88
N MET A 614 17.42 21.45 -8.13
CA MET A 614 16.99 22.75 -7.63
C MET A 614 16.78 23.75 -8.77
N ASN A 615 16.57 23.24 -10.02
CA ASN A 615 16.31 24.09 -11.17
C ASN A 615 15.16 25.05 -10.89
N SER A 616 15.33 26.33 -11.22
CA SER A 616 14.28 27.36 -11.10
C SER A 616 13.66 27.53 -9.70
N MET A 617 14.27 27.02 -8.63
CA MET A 617 13.64 26.93 -7.30
C MET A 617 13.07 28.27 -6.81
N PHE A 618 13.73 29.39 -7.11
CA PHE A 618 13.31 30.76 -6.73
C PHE A 618 13.12 31.66 -7.95
N LEU A 619 13.02 31.10 -9.15
CA LEU A 619 12.85 31.88 -10.37
C LEU A 619 11.69 32.87 -10.26
N ALA A 620 11.95 34.15 -10.52
CA ALA A 620 10.98 35.24 -10.46
C ALA A 620 10.31 35.45 -9.08
N CYS A 621 11.01 35.15 -7.98
CA CYS A 621 10.65 35.62 -6.65
C CYS A 621 11.02 37.11 -6.49
N ARG A 622 10.22 37.96 -7.12
CA ARG A 622 10.61 39.36 -7.37
C ARG A 622 10.74 40.24 -6.13
N ALA A 623 9.96 39.98 -5.09
CA ALA A 623 9.95 40.74 -3.85
C ALA A 623 10.91 40.17 -2.76
N LEU A 624 11.59 39.08 -3.05
CA LEU A 624 12.48 38.42 -2.10
C LEU A 624 13.73 39.32 -1.89
N GLU A 625 13.90 39.86 -0.68
CA GLU A 625 14.95 40.86 -0.37
C GLU A 625 16.27 40.18 0.09
N SER A 626 16.16 39.08 0.82
CA SER A 626 17.30 38.28 1.24
C SER A 626 16.91 36.80 1.40
N LEU A 627 17.89 35.93 1.33
CA LEU A 627 17.69 34.48 1.43
C LEU A 627 18.75 33.84 2.30
N ASP A 628 18.35 33.08 3.30
CA ASP A 628 19.23 32.33 4.19
C ASP A 628 19.30 30.84 3.75
N LEU A 629 20.38 30.47 3.07
CA LEU A 629 20.68 29.13 2.59
C LEU A 629 21.68 28.38 3.48
N THR A 630 21.97 28.88 4.69
CA THR A 630 23.02 28.34 5.56
C THR A 630 22.81 26.86 5.96
N LYS A 631 21.56 26.40 5.95
CA LYS A 631 21.20 25.01 6.27
C LYS A 631 21.08 24.10 5.05
N LEU A 632 21.05 24.65 3.86
CA LEU A 632 20.95 23.84 2.66
C LEU A 632 22.26 23.08 2.38
N ASN A 633 22.15 21.77 2.29
CA ASN A 633 23.23 20.91 1.82
C ASN A 633 23.00 20.59 0.32
N THR A 634 23.86 21.12 -0.53
CA THR A 634 23.72 20.98 -1.98
C THR A 634 24.71 19.99 -2.60
N ALA A 635 25.36 19.16 -1.78
CA ALA A 635 26.43 18.26 -2.23
C ALA A 635 25.99 17.20 -3.28
N LYS A 636 24.67 16.97 -3.44
CA LYS A 636 24.13 16.04 -4.45
C LYS A 636 23.43 16.75 -5.61
N VAL A 637 23.30 18.07 -5.56
CA VAL A 637 22.56 18.82 -6.58
C VAL A 637 23.35 18.85 -7.89
N THR A 638 22.67 18.50 -8.98
CA THR A 638 23.26 18.48 -10.35
C THR A 638 22.71 19.58 -11.24
N ASP A 639 21.51 20.09 -10.95
CA ASP A 639 20.88 21.16 -11.75
C ASP A 639 20.45 22.32 -10.85
N MET A 640 21.02 23.49 -11.09
CA MET A 640 20.72 24.78 -10.47
C MET A 640 20.37 25.85 -11.52
N SER A 641 20.02 25.46 -12.77
CA SER A 641 19.69 26.41 -13.83
C SER A 641 18.52 27.30 -13.40
N PHE A 642 18.62 28.58 -13.69
CA PHE A 642 17.61 29.61 -13.38
C PHE A 642 17.26 29.76 -11.90
N MET A 643 18.01 29.19 -10.94
CA MET A 643 17.62 29.07 -9.54
C MET A 643 17.18 30.38 -8.91
N PHE A 644 17.81 31.49 -9.25
CA PHE A 644 17.50 32.85 -8.74
C PHE A 644 17.16 33.86 -9.88
N ASP A 645 17.00 33.39 -11.12
CA ASP A 645 16.70 34.28 -12.23
C ASP A 645 15.48 35.15 -11.92
N GLN A 646 15.54 36.46 -12.29
CA GLN A 646 14.49 37.46 -12.06
C GLN A 646 14.13 37.72 -10.57
N CYS A 647 15.02 37.45 -9.64
CA CYS A 647 14.89 37.91 -8.27
C CYS A 647 15.32 39.39 -8.15
N TYR A 648 14.45 40.28 -8.60
CA TYR A 648 14.82 41.71 -8.82
C TYR A 648 15.18 42.46 -7.54
N ASP A 649 14.58 42.12 -6.40
CA ASP A 649 14.80 42.78 -5.13
C ASP A 649 15.83 42.07 -4.25
N LEU A 650 16.34 40.92 -4.69
CA LEU A 650 17.29 40.13 -3.94
C LEU A 650 18.65 40.84 -3.80
N THR A 651 18.99 41.24 -2.59
CA THR A 651 20.23 41.96 -2.27
C THR A 651 21.32 41.07 -1.74
N THR A 652 20.95 40.07 -0.95
CA THR A 652 21.90 39.25 -0.22
C THR A 652 21.46 37.77 -0.15
N ILE A 653 22.36 36.87 -0.47
CA ILE A 653 22.20 35.43 -0.25
C ILE A 653 23.22 35.00 0.82
N TYR A 654 22.71 34.59 1.99
CA TYR A 654 23.54 34.02 3.04
C TYR A 654 23.72 32.53 2.82
N ALA A 655 24.97 32.06 2.87
CA ALA A 655 25.30 30.65 2.72
C ALA A 655 26.34 30.20 3.76
N SER A 656 26.51 28.90 3.89
CA SER A 656 27.57 28.26 4.66
C SER A 656 28.42 27.36 3.73
N ASP A 657 29.45 26.72 4.27
CA ASP A 657 30.28 25.76 3.55
C ASP A 657 29.52 24.49 3.14
N ASN A 658 28.26 24.32 3.54
CA ASN A 658 27.37 23.23 3.09
C ASN A 658 26.77 23.50 1.71
N PHE A 659 26.76 24.75 1.26
CA PHE A 659 26.35 25.07 -0.10
C PHE A 659 27.51 24.77 -1.06
N LYS A 660 27.40 23.66 -1.74
CA LYS A 660 28.42 23.08 -2.64
C LYS A 660 27.93 23.07 -4.07
N THR A 661 28.88 23.28 -4.98
CA THR A 661 28.59 23.32 -6.41
C THR A 661 29.44 22.35 -7.25
N GLU A 662 30.24 21.50 -6.59
CA GLU A 662 31.18 20.59 -7.28
C GLU A 662 30.50 19.52 -8.15
N LYS A 663 29.22 19.21 -7.90
CA LYS A 663 28.42 18.28 -8.70
C LYS A 663 27.44 18.93 -9.65
N VAL A 664 27.42 20.26 -9.68
CA VAL A 664 26.50 20.98 -10.56
C VAL A 664 26.95 20.86 -12.01
N GLU A 665 26.10 20.20 -12.79
CA GLU A 665 26.31 20.01 -14.24
C GLU A 665 25.61 21.09 -15.07
N LYS A 666 24.48 21.63 -14.55
CA LYS A 666 23.68 22.66 -15.20
C LYS A 666 23.42 23.81 -14.26
N SER A 667 23.71 25.02 -14.73
CA SER A 667 23.52 26.26 -13.97
C SER A 667 23.27 27.49 -14.86
N ASP A 668 22.70 27.24 -16.06
CA ASP A 668 22.44 28.30 -17.02
C ASP A 668 21.58 29.41 -16.38
N LEU A 669 22.03 30.64 -16.50
CA LEU A 669 21.29 31.85 -16.09
C LEU A 669 20.87 31.82 -14.58
N MET A 670 21.59 31.09 -13.71
CA MET A 670 21.28 30.94 -12.29
C MET A 670 21.01 32.27 -11.57
N PHE A 671 21.76 33.35 -11.91
CA PHE A 671 21.62 34.66 -11.30
C PHE A 671 21.13 35.74 -12.29
N MET A 672 20.60 35.33 -13.43
CA MET A 672 20.20 36.30 -14.45
C MET A 672 19.16 37.28 -13.88
N GLN A 673 19.32 38.58 -14.18
CA GLN A 673 18.45 39.67 -13.74
C GLN A 673 18.32 39.85 -12.20
N CYS A 674 19.28 39.38 -11.39
CA CYS A 674 19.37 39.71 -9.99
C CYS A 674 20.04 41.06 -9.75
N PHE A 675 19.46 42.14 -10.27
CA PHE A 675 20.12 43.45 -10.42
C PHE A 675 20.63 44.06 -9.10
N LYS A 676 20.07 43.74 -7.96
CA LYS A 676 20.45 44.26 -6.66
C LYS A 676 21.40 43.34 -5.88
N LEU A 677 21.67 42.15 -6.42
CA LEU A 677 22.46 41.13 -5.71
C LEU A 677 23.91 41.60 -5.56
N LYS A 678 24.40 41.55 -4.33
CA LYS A 678 25.75 41.96 -3.95
C LYS A 678 26.33 40.99 -2.92
N GLY A 679 27.50 40.48 -3.25
CA GLY A 679 28.32 39.69 -2.35
C GLY A 679 29.75 40.29 -2.31
N PHE A 680 30.76 39.47 -2.59
CA PHE A 680 32.13 39.93 -2.85
C PHE A 680 32.19 40.77 -4.14
N ILE A 681 31.35 40.42 -5.12
CA ILE A 681 31.14 41.16 -6.34
C ILE A 681 29.71 41.70 -6.40
N GLU A 682 29.52 42.78 -7.17
CA GLU A 682 28.20 43.28 -7.55
C GLU A 682 27.69 42.51 -8.77
N TYR A 683 26.35 42.50 -8.98
CA TYR A 683 25.73 41.81 -10.08
C TYR A 683 26.35 42.19 -11.44
N SER A 684 26.60 41.15 -12.26
CA SER A 684 27.02 41.32 -13.67
C SER A 684 26.26 40.30 -14.52
N LYS A 685 25.75 40.81 -15.67
CA LYS A 685 25.00 39.94 -16.63
C LYS A 685 25.88 38.83 -17.26
N ASP A 686 27.21 38.98 -17.20
CA ASP A 686 28.16 38.01 -17.74
C ASP A 686 28.64 36.98 -16.67
N LYS A 687 28.14 37.12 -15.45
CA LYS A 687 28.50 36.26 -14.30
C LYS A 687 27.26 35.64 -13.69
N THR A 688 26.64 34.70 -14.41
CA THR A 688 25.31 34.20 -14.05
C THR A 688 25.24 32.71 -13.72
N ASP A 689 26.34 31.99 -13.70
CA ASP A 689 26.39 30.54 -13.42
C ASP A 689 26.83 30.20 -12.00
N HIS A 690 26.89 28.92 -11.66
CA HIS A 690 27.23 28.39 -10.32
C HIS A 690 28.64 28.77 -9.86
N GLN A 691 29.56 29.19 -10.74
CA GLN A 691 30.92 29.59 -10.32
C GLN A 691 30.88 30.81 -9.40
N TYR A 692 29.82 31.61 -9.51
CA TYR A 692 29.59 32.79 -8.66
C TYR A 692 28.72 32.50 -7.42
N ALA A 693 28.30 31.24 -7.22
CA ALA A 693 27.50 30.80 -6.05
C ALA A 693 28.40 30.48 -4.85
N ASN A 694 29.22 31.43 -4.44
CA ASN A 694 30.11 31.33 -3.32
C ASN A 694 30.38 32.71 -2.69
N TYR A 695 30.85 32.74 -1.44
CA TYR A 695 31.11 33.97 -0.71
C TYR A 695 32.54 34.52 -0.89
N LYS A 696 33.48 33.73 -1.46
CA LYS A 696 34.89 34.13 -1.62
C LYS A 696 35.08 35.04 -2.79
N THR A 697 34.48 34.73 -3.92
CA THR A 697 34.69 35.45 -5.18
C THR A 697 33.37 35.77 -5.90
N GLY A 698 32.25 35.39 -5.33
CA GLY A 698 30.93 35.43 -5.94
C GLY A 698 29.92 36.32 -5.21
N TYR A 699 28.64 35.94 -5.35
CA TYR A 699 27.51 36.76 -4.88
C TYR A 699 27.06 36.43 -3.46
N PHE A 700 27.57 35.36 -2.83
CA PHE A 700 27.11 34.97 -1.53
C PHE A 700 27.82 35.73 -0.40
N THR A 701 27.18 35.76 0.73
CA THR A 701 27.74 36.22 2.01
C THR A 701 27.79 35.02 2.95
N LYS A 702 28.92 34.69 3.53
CA LYS A 702 29.00 33.68 4.58
C LYS A 702 28.40 34.27 5.85
N LEU A 703 27.26 33.74 6.28
CA LEU A 703 26.58 34.19 7.49
C LEU A 703 27.40 33.82 8.71
N VAL A 704 27.78 34.82 9.48
CA VAL A 704 28.53 34.66 10.73
C VAL A 704 27.63 34.72 11.94
N VAL A 705 26.69 35.66 11.98
CA VAL A 705 25.77 35.79 13.10
C VAL A 705 24.39 36.32 12.69
N LYS A 706 23.36 35.79 13.33
CA LYS A 706 21.98 36.26 13.33
C LYS A 706 21.60 36.70 14.73
N ASN A 707 21.15 37.94 14.88
CA ASN A 707 20.67 38.52 16.13
C ASN A 707 19.28 39.10 15.90
N GLY A 708 18.26 38.31 16.22
CA GLY A 708 16.88 38.57 15.76
C GLY A 708 16.78 38.60 14.25
N ASP A 709 16.38 39.72 13.71
CA ASP A 709 16.26 39.94 12.24
C ASP A 709 17.57 40.46 11.61
N GLU A 710 18.49 40.95 12.40
CA GLU A 710 19.81 41.41 11.94
C GLU A 710 20.69 40.21 11.55
N ARG A 711 21.37 40.33 10.42
CA ARG A 711 22.28 39.31 9.87
C ARG A 711 23.60 39.98 9.54
N TYR A 712 24.70 39.39 10.01
CA TYR A 712 26.05 39.86 9.74
C TYR A 712 26.84 38.71 9.12
N GLY A 713 27.61 39.01 8.10
CA GLY A 713 28.38 38.01 7.40
C GLY A 713 29.62 38.61 6.74
N ILE A 714 30.39 37.73 6.13
CA ILE A 714 31.62 38.08 5.42
C ILE A 714 31.54 37.74 3.95
N THR A 715 32.25 38.53 3.14
CA THR A 715 32.52 38.27 1.76
C THR A 715 34.04 38.29 1.54
N GLY A 716 34.51 37.49 0.57
CA GLY A 716 35.93 37.31 0.33
C GLY A 716 36.62 36.31 1.30
N GLU A 717 37.94 36.33 1.31
CA GLU A 717 38.76 35.37 2.09
C GLU A 717 39.14 35.87 3.50
N THR A 718 38.33 36.73 4.08
CA THR A 718 38.57 37.27 5.44
C THR A 718 38.46 36.15 6.48
N THR A 719 39.49 35.97 7.32
CA THR A 719 39.55 34.96 8.39
C THR A 719 39.07 35.48 9.75
N GLN A 720 38.96 36.82 9.91
CA GLN A 720 38.50 37.45 11.14
C GLN A 720 37.32 38.37 10.83
N PHE A 721 36.28 38.22 11.62
CA PHE A 721 35.08 39.02 11.55
C PHE A 721 34.86 39.76 12.84
N THR A 722 34.59 41.04 12.75
CA THR A 722 34.33 41.91 13.89
C THR A 722 33.03 42.67 13.70
N VAL A 723 32.18 42.68 14.72
CA VAL A 723 30.98 43.49 14.81
C VAL A 723 31.24 44.65 15.74
N ASP A 724 31.03 45.90 15.31
CA ASP A 724 31.31 47.06 16.12
C ASP A 724 30.48 47.13 17.40
N ASN A 725 29.17 46.84 17.28
CA ASN A 725 28.25 46.85 18.40
C ASN A 725 27.29 45.63 18.33
N LEU A 726 27.48 44.66 19.22
CA LEU A 726 26.59 43.53 19.39
C LEU A 726 25.64 43.83 20.54
N ALA A 727 24.43 44.25 20.26
CA ALA A 727 23.39 44.46 21.27
C ALA A 727 22.47 43.25 21.35
N LEU A 728 22.61 42.44 22.38
CA LEU A 728 21.76 41.29 22.62
C LEU A 728 20.46 41.71 23.34
N ASP A 729 19.36 41.14 22.94
CA ASP A 729 18.02 41.44 23.41
C ASP A 729 17.33 40.19 23.97
N ASP A 730 16.62 40.34 25.07
CA ASP A 730 15.94 39.27 25.79
C ASP A 730 14.81 38.60 24.98
N ASP A 731 14.30 39.29 23.98
CA ASP A 731 13.21 38.82 23.11
C ASP A 731 13.67 38.35 21.72
N LYS A 732 14.97 38.46 21.40
CA LYS A 732 15.54 38.12 20.11
C LYS A 732 16.45 36.90 20.21
N ASP A 733 16.19 35.91 19.33
CA ASP A 733 17.04 34.74 19.17
C ASP A 733 18.41 35.16 18.62
N PHE A 734 19.48 34.58 19.20
CA PHE A 734 20.86 34.78 18.77
C PHE A 734 21.45 33.47 18.27
N VAL A 735 22.04 33.48 17.08
CA VAL A 735 22.73 32.33 16.49
C VAL A 735 24.06 32.79 15.89
N ALA A 736 25.16 32.33 16.45
CA ALA A 736 26.47 32.47 15.84
C ALA A 736 26.81 31.20 15.02
N TYR A 737 27.08 31.34 13.74
CA TYR A 737 27.48 30.24 12.87
C TYR A 737 28.99 30.00 12.93
N GLU A 738 29.76 31.06 13.17
CA GLU A 738 31.20 31.03 13.36
C GLU A 738 31.56 31.89 14.56
N PRO A 739 32.71 31.63 15.24
CA PRO A 739 33.25 32.55 16.24
C PRO A 739 33.62 33.90 15.60
N PHE A 740 33.40 35.00 16.33
CA PHE A 740 33.74 36.33 15.86
C PHE A 740 34.07 37.25 17.04
N THR A 741 34.49 38.47 16.77
CA THR A 741 34.79 39.46 17.80
C THR A 741 33.71 40.56 17.77
N ALA A 742 33.31 41.04 18.94
CA ALA A 742 32.53 42.25 19.07
C ALA A 742 33.39 43.36 19.74
N THR A 743 33.48 44.54 19.12
CA THR A 743 34.14 45.70 19.72
C THR A 743 33.41 46.12 20.98
N THR A 744 32.09 46.13 20.94
CA THR A 744 31.22 46.29 22.10
C THR A 744 30.18 45.22 22.11
N ALA A 745 30.03 44.47 23.21
CA ALA A 745 28.98 43.50 23.42
C ALA A 745 28.10 43.87 24.59
N THR A 746 26.80 44.07 24.36
CA THR A 746 25.87 44.50 25.41
C THR A 746 24.71 43.52 25.55
N TYR A 747 24.17 43.37 26.74
CA TYR A 747 22.95 42.68 27.04
C TYR A 747 22.17 43.39 28.12
N ASN A 748 20.95 43.77 27.85
CA ASN A 748 20.05 44.44 28.77
C ASN A 748 18.79 43.61 28.98
N ARG A 749 18.37 43.55 30.24
CA ARG A 749 17.18 42.77 30.61
C ARG A 749 16.46 43.40 31.77
N ASP A 750 15.17 43.61 31.66
CA ASP A 750 14.29 43.99 32.74
C ASP A 750 14.09 42.83 33.70
N ILE A 751 14.29 43.07 34.99
CA ILE A 751 14.07 42.11 36.07
C ILE A 751 12.85 42.55 36.86
N LYS A 752 11.87 41.65 37.01
CA LYS A 752 10.68 41.95 37.78
C LYS A 752 11.04 42.32 39.23
N ALA A 753 10.49 43.41 39.73
CA ALA A 753 10.69 43.82 41.11
C ALA A 753 10.44 42.68 42.12
N GLY A 754 11.37 42.48 43.06
CA GLY A 754 11.34 41.41 44.06
C GLY A 754 11.89 40.06 43.57
N THR A 755 12.41 39.97 42.33
CA THR A 755 13.12 38.77 41.84
C THR A 755 14.53 38.74 42.44
N THR A 756 14.87 37.71 43.20
CA THR A 756 16.21 37.56 43.81
C THR A 756 17.12 36.73 42.90
N TRP A 757 16.58 35.65 42.33
CA TRP A 757 17.34 34.69 41.54
C TRP A 757 16.87 34.63 40.08
N ALA A 758 17.84 34.50 39.19
CA ALA A 758 17.60 34.32 37.77
C ALA A 758 18.70 33.44 37.16
N THR A 759 18.65 33.21 35.86
CA THR A 759 19.74 32.55 35.10
C THR A 759 20.25 33.46 34.01
N LEU A 760 21.53 33.28 33.64
CA LEU A 760 22.21 34.00 32.57
C LEU A 760 23.13 33.07 31.82
N CYS A 761 23.19 33.26 30.49
CA CYS A 761 24.13 32.60 29.61
C CYS A 761 24.41 33.52 28.42
N LEU A 762 25.53 34.15 28.37
CA LEU A 762 25.90 35.08 27.29
C LEU A 762 26.99 34.49 26.39
N PRO A 763 27.01 34.79 25.09
CA PRO A 763 28.00 34.24 24.16
C PRO A 763 29.38 34.89 24.27
N PHE A 764 29.61 35.72 25.27
CA PHE A 764 30.87 36.40 25.55
C PHE A 764 31.17 36.38 27.04
N GLU A 765 32.45 36.54 27.37
CA GLU A 765 32.94 36.61 28.72
C GLU A 765 32.46 37.91 29.43
N VAL A 766 32.01 37.78 30.68
CA VAL A 766 31.48 38.87 31.47
C VAL A 766 32.35 39.06 32.70
N SER A 767 32.95 40.27 32.90
CA SER A 767 33.59 40.64 34.15
C SER A 767 32.51 40.90 35.23
N LEU A 768 32.72 40.37 36.42
CA LEU A 768 31.81 40.59 37.56
C LEU A 768 32.12 41.85 38.36
N ASP A 769 33.26 42.53 38.05
CA ASP A 769 33.58 43.77 38.68
C ASP A 769 32.57 44.87 38.39
N GLY A 770 32.05 45.48 39.46
CA GLY A 770 31.04 46.54 39.37
C GLY A 770 29.64 46.12 38.87
N LYS A 771 29.33 44.80 38.73
CA LYS A 771 28.02 44.35 38.36
C LYS A 771 27.01 44.38 39.50
N ASN A 772 25.75 44.59 39.18
CA ASN A 772 24.66 44.62 40.15
C ASN A 772 24.04 43.21 40.41
N PHE A 773 24.82 42.16 40.17
CA PHE A 773 24.46 40.78 40.46
C PHE A 773 25.71 39.98 40.81
N ARG A 774 25.50 38.86 41.52
CA ARG A 774 26.49 37.81 41.79
C ARG A 774 26.19 36.59 40.90
N ALA A 775 27.20 35.86 40.52
CA ALA A 775 27.07 34.69 39.66
C ALA A 775 27.50 33.41 40.35
N PHE A 776 26.87 32.27 40.03
CA PHE A 776 27.10 30.99 40.68
C PHE A 776 27.04 29.84 39.67
N LYS A 777 27.91 28.85 39.88
CA LYS A 777 27.83 27.54 39.27
C LYS A 777 26.91 26.64 40.08
N LEU A 778 26.23 25.71 39.41
CA LEU A 778 25.51 24.63 40.05
C LEU A 778 26.52 23.59 40.52
N LEU A 779 26.66 23.39 41.82
CA LEU A 779 27.58 22.43 42.42
C LEU A 779 26.95 21.07 42.63
N SER A 780 25.78 21.05 43.23
CA SER A 780 24.97 19.86 43.43
C SER A 780 23.47 20.20 43.56
N ALA A 781 22.61 19.18 43.48
CA ALA A 781 21.21 19.29 43.87
C ALA A 781 20.88 18.16 44.85
N ASN A 782 20.27 18.53 45.98
CA ASN A 782 19.90 17.58 47.03
C ASN A 782 18.40 17.32 46.98
N GLU A 783 18.06 16.10 46.60
CA GLU A 783 16.65 15.68 46.46
C GLU A 783 15.93 15.52 47.80
N THR A 784 16.65 15.21 48.87
CA THR A 784 16.06 15.04 50.20
C THR A 784 15.64 16.38 50.79
N THR A 785 16.45 17.40 50.63
CA THR A 785 16.19 18.77 51.13
C THR A 785 15.47 19.64 50.10
N ASN A 786 15.40 19.22 48.85
CA ASN A 786 14.90 20.01 47.72
C ASN A 786 15.64 21.36 47.58
N THR A 787 16.95 21.33 47.68
CA THR A 787 17.82 22.52 47.57
C THR A 787 18.89 22.28 46.52
N VAL A 788 19.38 23.36 45.91
CA VAL A 788 20.60 23.37 45.10
C VAL A 788 21.75 23.98 45.90
N GLU A 789 22.93 23.39 45.75
CA GLU A 789 24.18 23.92 46.22
C GLU A 789 24.88 24.69 45.12
N LEU A 790 25.38 25.87 45.46
CA LEU A 790 25.94 26.81 44.50
C LEU A 790 27.36 27.21 44.92
N GLU A 791 28.24 27.32 43.95
CA GLU A 791 29.60 27.88 44.10
C GLU A 791 29.65 29.26 43.45
N GLU A 792 30.10 30.28 44.22
CA GLU A 792 30.20 31.63 43.71
C GLU A 792 31.36 31.82 42.77
N ILE A 793 31.10 32.46 41.64
CA ILE A 793 32.10 32.95 40.71
C ILE A 793 32.43 34.41 41.13
N THR A 794 33.68 34.69 41.39
CA THR A 794 34.09 35.99 41.97
C THR A 794 34.74 36.96 40.98
N THR A 795 35.15 36.49 39.80
CA THR A 795 35.92 37.30 38.83
C THR A 795 35.22 37.45 37.48
N THR A 796 35.05 36.36 36.75
CA THR A 796 34.50 36.39 35.38
C THR A 796 33.58 35.19 35.12
N ILE A 797 32.54 35.38 34.32
CA ILE A 797 31.76 34.34 33.72
C ILE A 797 32.36 34.08 32.35
N GLU A 798 32.78 32.84 32.07
CA GLU A 798 33.31 32.47 30.78
C GLU A 798 32.25 32.59 29.65
N ALA A 799 32.74 32.87 28.43
CA ALA A 799 31.86 32.95 27.29
C ALA A 799 31.08 31.64 27.10
N GLY A 800 29.75 31.72 26.95
CA GLY A 800 28.88 30.59 26.79
C GLY A 800 28.51 29.83 28.05
N MET A 801 29.10 30.15 29.17
CA MET A 801 28.86 29.46 30.44
C MET A 801 27.50 29.82 31.04
N PRO A 802 26.62 28.84 31.27
CA PRO A 802 25.37 29.06 31.96
C PRO A 802 25.59 29.21 33.47
N VAL A 803 24.98 30.24 34.06
CA VAL A 803 25.09 30.52 35.48
C VAL A 803 23.74 30.83 36.11
N ILE A 804 23.62 30.56 37.40
CA ILE A 804 22.56 31.12 38.26
C ILE A 804 23.04 32.46 38.76
N ILE A 805 22.24 33.50 38.72
CA ILE A 805 22.58 34.82 39.19
C ILE A 805 21.68 35.24 40.35
N LYS A 806 22.27 35.95 41.33
CA LYS A 806 21.55 36.61 42.41
C LYS A 806 21.65 38.13 42.24
N MET A 807 20.50 38.77 42.07
CA MET A 807 20.39 40.21 41.88
C MET A 807 20.70 40.93 43.18
N THR A 808 21.36 42.13 43.12
CA THR A 808 21.47 43.03 44.25
C THR A 808 20.09 43.53 44.66
N ASN A 809 19.82 43.61 45.94
CA ASN A 809 18.52 43.96 46.49
C ASN A 809 18.02 45.30 45.93
N GLY A 810 16.84 45.32 45.39
CA GLY A 810 16.20 46.51 44.79
C GLY A 810 16.47 46.74 43.31
N GLU A 811 17.38 46.00 42.69
CA GLU A 811 17.68 46.14 41.27
C GLU A 811 16.59 45.52 40.39
N THR A 812 16.17 46.29 39.40
CA THR A 812 15.14 45.90 38.44
C THR A 812 15.63 45.77 37.00
N ALA A 813 16.93 45.92 36.79
CA ALA A 813 17.56 45.76 35.49
C ALA A 813 18.89 45.02 35.60
N LEU A 814 19.17 44.17 34.65
CA LEU A 814 20.46 43.54 34.46
C LEU A 814 21.11 44.15 33.24
N ASN A 815 22.20 44.85 33.43
CA ASN A 815 22.93 45.54 32.37
C ASN A 815 24.35 44.98 32.30
N VAL A 816 24.71 44.49 31.12
CA VAL A 816 26.05 43.99 30.83
C VAL A 816 26.58 44.75 29.62
N SER A 817 27.79 45.27 29.74
CA SER A 817 28.52 45.93 28.66
C SER A 817 30.00 45.54 28.76
N GLU A 818 30.52 44.96 27.72
CA GLU A 818 31.88 44.44 27.65
C GLU A 818 32.54 44.92 26.35
N ALA A 819 33.82 45.19 26.37
CA ALA A 819 34.57 45.68 25.22
C ALA A 819 35.50 44.58 24.67
N ASN A 820 35.67 44.54 23.35
CA ASN A 820 36.62 43.67 22.62
C ASN A 820 36.48 42.19 23.01
N LYS A 821 35.26 41.65 23.01
CA LYS A 821 35.01 40.28 23.41
C LYS A 821 34.94 39.30 22.22
N SER A 822 35.50 38.14 22.42
CA SER A 822 35.30 37.00 21.54
C SER A 822 33.92 36.40 21.83
N ILE A 823 33.17 36.15 20.74
CA ILE A 823 31.80 35.63 20.75
C ILE A 823 31.85 34.15 20.39
N VAL A 824 31.36 33.29 21.32
CA VAL A 824 31.33 31.84 21.08
C VAL A 824 30.06 31.42 20.36
N LYS A 825 30.20 30.37 19.53
CA LYS A 825 29.15 29.86 18.67
C LYS A 825 28.00 29.18 19.44
N ALA A 826 28.30 28.51 20.53
CA ALA A 826 27.31 27.69 21.24
C ALA A 826 27.33 28.03 22.76
N ALA A 827 26.16 27.96 23.37
CA ALA A 827 26.02 27.89 24.80
C ALA A 827 26.61 26.57 25.33
N LEU A 828 27.28 26.65 26.46
CA LEU A 828 27.86 25.50 27.12
C LEU A 828 26.86 24.85 28.09
N THR A 829 27.23 23.72 28.62
CA THR A 829 26.60 23.07 29.76
C THR A 829 27.54 23.12 30.94
N SER A 830 27.02 23.34 32.12
CA SER A 830 27.76 23.26 33.41
C SER A 830 27.16 22.12 34.22
N ALA A 831 27.87 21.00 34.29
CA ALA A 831 27.41 19.80 34.98
C ALA A 831 27.94 19.75 36.42
N THR A 832 27.20 19.11 37.31
CA THR A 832 27.67 18.73 38.65
C THR A 832 28.77 17.66 38.56
N ALA A 833 29.56 17.47 39.58
CA ALA A 833 30.69 16.57 39.59
C ALA A 833 30.35 15.08 39.23
N ASN A 834 29.12 14.66 39.60
CA ASN A 834 28.60 13.34 39.30
C ASN A 834 27.79 13.28 37.98
N ASN A 835 27.66 14.38 37.25
CA ASN A 835 26.83 14.56 36.06
C ASN A 835 25.31 14.30 36.23
N ASP A 836 24.82 14.12 37.47
CA ASP A 836 23.39 13.88 37.69
C ASP A 836 22.54 15.11 37.37
N TYR A 837 23.11 16.29 37.52
CA TYR A 837 22.45 17.55 37.18
C TYR A 837 23.35 18.42 36.32
N GLN A 838 22.76 19.09 35.38
CA GLN A 838 23.49 20.05 34.56
C GLN A 838 22.67 21.32 34.32
N LEU A 839 23.34 22.47 34.25
CA LEU A 839 22.76 23.70 33.78
C LEU A 839 23.04 23.88 32.30
N GLN A 840 21.99 23.95 31.50
CA GLN A 840 22.03 24.09 30.03
C GLN A 840 21.75 25.54 29.65
N GLY A 841 22.70 26.19 28.99
CA GLY A 841 22.53 27.53 28.43
C GLY A 841 21.76 27.54 27.13
N ILE A 842 21.06 28.64 26.84
CA ILE A 842 20.35 28.85 25.57
C ILE A 842 20.55 30.29 25.07
N TYR A 843 20.71 30.40 23.72
CA TYR A 843 20.74 31.68 23.02
C TYR A 843 19.49 31.93 22.19
N THR A 844 18.60 30.94 22.12
CA THR A 844 17.32 31.03 21.42
C THR A 844 16.18 30.69 22.37
N LYS A 845 14.97 31.16 22.06
CA LYS A 845 13.79 30.82 22.83
C LYS A 845 13.57 29.30 22.86
N LYS A 846 13.40 28.72 24.03
CA LYS A 846 13.01 27.30 24.20
C LYS A 846 11.57 27.23 24.71
N VAL A 847 10.73 26.46 24.03
CA VAL A 847 9.41 26.04 24.50
C VAL A 847 9.56 24.64 25.08
N PHE A 848 9.03 24.39 26.26
CA PHE A 848 9.11 23.10 26.94
C PHE A 848 7.90 22.25 26.63
N ASP A 849 8.16 21.01 26.25
CA ASP A 849 7.14 19.98 26.08
C ASP A 849 6.89 19.23 27.39
N LYS A 850 5.63 18.88 27.64
CA LYS A 850 5.20 18.22 28.87
C LYS A 850 5.80 16.81 29.05
N ALA A 851 5.98 16.08 27.98
CA ALA A 851 6.51 14.72 28.02
C ALA A 851 8.02 14.68 27.80
N ALA A 852 8.52 15.39 26.77
CA ALA A 852 9.94 15.38 26.39
C ALA A 852 10.85 16.14 27.39
N ASP A 853 10.35 17.21 28.00
CA ASP A 853 11.12 18.04 28.94
C ASP A 853 10.69 17.82 30.43
N ASN A 854 10.22 16.62 30.77
CA ASN A 854 9.73 16.29 32.11
C ASN A 854 10.83 16.30 33.21
N ASN A 855 12.09 16.24 32.81
CA ASN A 855 13.28 16.32 33.67
C ASN A 855 13.95 17.71 33.69
N CYS A 856 13.33 18.72 33.07
CA CYS A 856 13.85 20.08 33.02
C CYS A 856 13.31 20.93 34.15
N TYR A 857 14.09 21.94 34.60
CA TYR A 857 13.72 22.90 35.65
C TYR A 857 14.14 24.32 35.25
N ILE A 858 13.23 25.28 35.39
CA ILE A 858 13.46 26.69 35.11
C ILE A 858 13.38 27.50 36.39
N VAL A 859 14.11 28.62 36.48
CA VAL A 859 14.00 29.54 37.61
C VAL A 859 12.71 30.35 37.51
N LYS A 860 11.85 30.23 38.51
CA LYS A 860 10.60 30.99 38.64
C LYS A 860 10.27 31.21 40.12
N GLY A 861 10.11 32.49 40.53
CA GLY A 861 9.81 32.84 41.91
C GLY A 861 10.84 32.29 42.89
N ASP A 862 12.13 32.50 42.59
CA ASP A 862 13.29 32.09 43.38
C ASP A 862 13.42 30.57 43.62
N LYS A 863 12.84 29.78 42.74
CA LYS A 863 12.90 28.31 42.77
C LYS A 863 13.19 27.76 41.37
N LEU A 864 13.83 26.62 41.33
CA LEU A 864 13.88 25.78 40.13
C LEU A 864 12.62 24.94 40.08
N MET A 865 11.77 25.20 39.09
CA MET A 865 10.45 24.56 38.92
C MET A 865 10.38 23.79 37.62
N ASN A 866 9.76 22.61 37.68
CA ASN A 866 9.54 21.83 36.45
C ASN A 866 8.47 22.47 35.56
N PRO A 867 8.77 22.79 34.27
CA PRO A 867 7.82 23.43 33.35
C PRO A 867 6.59 22.55 33.06
N ALA A 868 6.74 21.24 33.00
CA ALA A 868 5.62 20.31 32.77
C ALA A 868 4.52 20.44 33.83
N LYS A 869 4.88 20.76 35.09
CA LYS A 869 3.92 21.03 36.18
C LYS A 869 3.21 22.38 36.06
N LEU A 870 3.89 23.37 35.49
CA LEU A 870 3.29 24.66 35.20
C LEU A 870 2.23 24.57 34.14
N LEU A 871 2.40 23.71 33.15
CA LEU A 871 1.43 23.42 32.09
C LEU A 871 0.15 22.70 32.60
N VAL A 872 0.23 22.00 33.74
CA VAL A 872 -0.92 21.27 34.32
C VAL A 872 -1.78 22.17 35.24
N LYS A 873 -1.15 23.15 35.90
CA LYS A 873 -1.81 23.95 36.96
C LYS A 873 -2.48 25.22 36.48
N THR A 874 -2.23 25.66 35.27
CA THR A 874 -2.75 26.93 34.73
C THR A 874 -3.38 26.67 33.35
N SER A 875 -4.29 27.53 32.95
CA SER A 875 -4.81 27.60 31.57
C SER A 875 -3.72 27.99 30.56
N THR A 876 -2.45 27.90 30.95
CA THR A 876 -1.29 28.23 30.13
C THR A 876 -1.03 27.05 29.17
N THR A 877 -1.15 27.29 27.92
CA THR A 877 -0.91 26.30 26.84
C THR A 877 0.58 26.07 26.55
N GLN A 878 1.44 27.06 26.92
CA GLN A 878 2.90 27.00 26.71
C GLN A 878 3.70 27.56 27.88
N VAL A 879 4.81 26.92 28.19
CA VAL A 879 5.87 27.43 29.10
C VAL A 879 7.15 27.46 28.31
N GLY A 880 7.83 28.61 28.32
CA GLY A 880 9.10 28.80 27.62
C GLY A 880 10.15 29.51 28.46
N SER A 881 11.38 29.42 28.02
CA SER A 881 12.50 30.23 28.47
C SER A 881 12.95 31.15 27.35
N LYS A 882 13.15 32.42 27.66
CA LYS A 882 13.66 33.42 26.73
C LYS A 882 15.12 33.16 26.39
N PRO A 883 15.69 33.74 25.31
CA PRO A 883 17.11 33.71 25.02
C PRO A 883 17.98 34.17 26.21
N PHE A 884 19.23 33.77 26.17
CA PHE A 884 20.25 34.12 27.16
C PHE A 884 19.93 33.68 28.60
N ARG A 885 19.15 32.62 28.73
CA ARG A 885 18.82 31.95 29.99
C ARG A 885 19.57 30.64 30.12
N ALA A 886 19.39 30.01 31.26
CA ALA A 886 19.71 28.61 31.45
C ALA A 886 18.54 27.87 32.13
N TYR A 887 18.50 26.59 31.97
CA TYR A 887 17.61 25.67 32.68
C TYR A 887 18.40 24.48 33.20
N MET A 888 17.99 23.91 34.31
CA MET A 888 18.62 22.71 34.85
C MET A 888 17.98 21.48 34.25
N VAL A 889 18.80 20.46 33.94
CA VAL A 889 18.37 19.14 33.49
C VAL A 889 18.77 18.12 34.54
N ASP A 890 17.85 17.23 34.90
CA ASP A 890 18.07 16.09 35.78
C ASP A 890 18.39 14.88 34.91
N ASN A 891 19.65 14.41 34.95
CA ASN A 891 20.17 13.27 34.24
C ASN A 891 20.37 12.05 35.17
N SER A 892 19.87 12.10 36.39
CA SER A 892 20.01 10.98 37.33
C SER A 892 19.32 9.72 36.83
N SER A 893 19.81 8.55 37.28
CA SER A 893 19.31 7.24 36.82
C SER A 893 17.83 6.95 37.16
N ALA A 894 17.22 7.77 37.96
CA ALA A 894 15.80 7.74 38.30
C ALA A 894 15.26 9.18 38.45
N PRO A 895 15.14 9.94 37.34
CA PRO A 895 14.49 11.24 37.41
C PRO A 895 13.05 10.99 37.87
N THR A 896 12.73 11.46 39.09
CA THR A 896 11.36 11.41 39.59
C THR A 896 10.54 12.41 38.79
N ALA A 897 9.90 11.89 37.75
CA ALA A 897 9.11 12.62 36.77
C ALA A 897 8.25 13.68 37.48
N GLY A 898 8.59 14.93 37.28
CA GLY A 898 7.74 16.08 37.57
C GLY A 898 7.39 16.38 39.01
N ALA A 899 8.07 15.82 40.02
CA ALA A 899 7.64 15.96 41.41
C ALA A 899 8.31 17.08 42.21
N LYS A 900 9.48 17.57 41.79
CA LYS A 900 10.29 18.41 42.70
C LYS A 900 10.41 19.85 42.26
N MET A 901 10.48 20.73 43.25
CA MET A 901 10.96 22.11 43.14
C MET A 901 12.21 22.19 44.00
N PHE A 902 13.27 22.78 43.49
CA PHE A 902 14.45 23.04 44.26
C PHE A 902 14.45 24.51 44.74
N SER A 903 14.68 24.74 46.01
CA SER A 903 14.92 26.08 46.54
C SER A 903 16.35 26.52 46.25
N ILE A 904 16.50 27.78 45.83
CA ILE A 904 17.80 28.41 45.58
C ILE A 904 18.10 29.32 46.79
N GLY A 905 19.18 29.04 47.54
CA GLY A 905 19.53 29.90 48.66
C GLY A 905 20.85 29.49 49.29
N PHE A 906 21.45 30.46 50.04
CA PHE A 906 22.65 30.25 50.83
C PHE A 906 22.34 30.21 52.32
N ASP A 907 23.08 29.40 53.07
CA ASP A 907 23.00 29.33 54.52
C ASP A 907 23.56 30.59 55.23
N ASN A 908 24.25 31.51 54.54
CA ASN A 908 24.98 32.61 55.16
C ASN A 908 24.32 33.99 55.13
N ASP A 909 23.22 34.19 54.41
CA ASP A 909 22.58 35.52 54.31
C ASP A 909 21.34 35.70 55.21
N GLY A 910 21.14 34.90 56.22
CA GLY A 910 20.08 35.14 57.22
C GLY A 910 18.62 35.08 56.76
N THR A 911 18.37 34.77 55.47
CA THR A 911 17.04 34.59 54.92
C THR A 911 16.83 33.13 54.63
N THR A 912 16.80 32.32 55.62
CA THR A 912 16.51 30.88 55.50
C THR A 912 15.07 30.62 55.81
N ALA A 913 14.51 29.71 55.04
CA ALA A 913 13.36 28.82 55.34
C ALA A 913 12.07 29.43 55.92
N ILE A 914 12.10 30.64 56.51
CA ILE A 914 10.95 31.25 57.17
C ILE A 914 9.97 31.83 56.13
N ASP A 915 10.46 32.42 55.03
CA ASP A 915 9.59 32.97 53.99
C ASP A 915 8.82 31.88 53.20
N ASN A 916 9.38 30.68 53.16
CA ASN A 916 8.68 29.53 52.55
C ASN A 916 7.53 28.96 53.40
N LEU A 917 7.49 29.32 54.72
CA LEU A 917 6.43 28.93 55.62
C LEU A 917 5.18 29.80 55.48
N ASN A 918 5.34 31.02 54.99
CA ASN A 918 4.22 31.99 54.88
C ASN A 918 3.45 31.90 53.56
N THR A 919 3.95 31.14 52.58
CA THR A 919 3.33 31.06 51.24
C THR A 919 2.39 29.84 51.02
N ILE A 920 2.30 28.96 52.00
CA ILE A 920 1.30 27.85 51.95
C ILE A 920 0.10 28.29 52.81
N ALA A 921 -0.82 29.04 52.22
CA ALA A 921 -2.11 29.28 52.85
C ALA A 921 -2.81 27.94 53.09
N ASP A 922 -3.22 27.68 54.33
CA ASP A 922 -4.30 26.79 54.79
C ASP A 922 -3.98 25.75 55.89
N ASP A 923 -2.74 25.56 56.32
CA ASP A 923 -2.52 24.67 57.46
C ASP A 923 -1.98 25.40 58.68
N LYS A 924 -2.70 25.36 59.78
CA LYS A 924 -2.20 25.91 61.08
C LYS A 924 -0.93 25.16 61.47
N ALA A 925 0.20 25.92 61.55
CA ALA A 925 1.47 25.39 62.04
C ALA A 925 1.40 25.30 63.58
N GLU A 926 1.76 24.18 64.12
CA GLU A 926 1.93 23.93 65.52
C GLU A 926 3.43 23.87 65.81
N TYR A 927 3.84 24.64 66.83
CA TYR A 927 5.24 24.74 67.25
C TYR A 927 5.45 23.98 68.57
N TYR A 928 6.58 23.29 68.69
CA TYR A 928 6.97 22.49 69.82
C TYR A 928 8.47 22.74 70.11
N ASP A 929 8.83 22.67 71.43
CA ASP A 929 10.23 22.63 71.81
C ASP A 929 10.88 21.28 71.57
N LEU A 930 12.18 21.13 71.84
CA LEU A 930 12.91 19.87 71.66
C LEU A 930 12.40 18.73 72.59
N GLN A 931 11.68 19.06 73.64
CA GLN A 931 11.07 18.07 74.53
C GLN A 931 9.64 17.70 74.11
N GLY A 932 9.15 18.23 72.99
CA GLY A 932 7.81 17.93 72.46
C GLY A 932 6.69 18.76 73.14
N LYS A 933 7.02 19.77 73.94
CA LYS A 933 6.04 20.69 74.56
C LYS A 933 5.58 21.69 73.51
N ARG A 934 4.24 21.80 73.29
CA ARG A 934 3.64 22.76 72.38
C ARG A 934 3.93 24.23 72.86
N LEU A 935 4.36 25.02 71.89
CA LEU A 935 4.63 26.46 72.06
C LEU A 935 3.49 27.27 71.45
N ASN A 936 3.13 28.40 72.11
CA ASN A 936 2.08 29.31 71.62
C ASN A 936 2.57 30.19 70.46
N ALA A 937 3.87 30.31 70.27
CA ALA A 937 4.54 31.02 69.19
C ALA A 937 5.97 30.48 69.04
N PRO A 938 6.60 30.61 67.88
CA PRO A 938 7.99 30.19 67.67
C PRO A 938 8.93 30.93 68.61
N GLN A 939 9.86 30.19 69.22
CA GLN A 939 10.88 30.76 70.14
C GLN A 939 12.26 30.80 69.52
N LYS A 940 13.10 31.69 69.88
CA LYS A 940 14.50 31.74 69.49
C LYS A 940 15.20 30.42 69.81
N GLY A 941 15.87 29.82 68.81
CA GLY A 941 16.50 28.54 68.96
C GLY A 941 15.80 27.47 68.11
N ILE A 942 15.98 26.21 68.48
CA ILE A 942 15.43 25.08 67.73
C ILE A 942 13.98 24.85 68.11
N ASN A 943 13.10 24.88 67.10
CA ASN A 943 11.68 24.55 67.24
C ASN A 943 11.35 23.32 66.35
N ILE A 944 10.40 22.50 66.80
CA ILE A 944 9.78 21.50 66.03
C ILE A 944 8.47 22.05 65.50
N VAL A 945 8.31 22.12 64.17
CA VAL A 945 7.11 22.65 63.54
C VAL A 945 6.33 21.51 62.93
N LYS A 946 5.09 21.33 63.30
CA LYS A 946 4.17 20.35 62.74
C LYS A 946 3.13 21.09 61.90
N ARG A 947 2.97 20.66 60.64
CA ARG A 947 1.91 21.09 59.71
C ARG A 947 1.27 19.87 59.06
N GLY A 948 0.02 19.59 59.38
CA GLY A 948 -0.65 18.37 58.91
C GLY A 948 0.16 17.13 59.27
N ASN A 949 0.47 16.30 58.34
CA ASN A 949 1.27 15.06 58.53
C ASN A 949 2.79 15.24 58.45
N LYS A 950 3.29 16.51 58.32
CA LYS A 950 4.76 16.77 58.23
C LYS A 950 5.26 17.46 59.52
N THR A 951 6.32 16.93 60.05
CA THR A 951 7.05 17.48 61.19
C THR A 951 8.46 17.86 60.73
N MET A 952 8.89 19.05 61.02
CA MET A 952 10.22 19.53 60.63
C MET A 952 10.90 20.26 61.80
N LYS A 953 12.25 20.25 61.86
CA LYS A 953 13.05 20.97 62.81
C LYS A 953 13.45 22.30 62.21
N VAL A 954 13.13 23.41 62.86
CA VAL A 954 13.40 24.77 62.38
C VAL A 954 14.23 25.53 63.43
N ILE A 955 15.22 26.19 62.96
CA ILE A 955 16.04 27.07 63.87
C ILE A 955 15.58 28.51 63.66
N ILE A 956 15.12 29.11 64.70
CA ILE A 956 14.72 30.52 64.72
C ILE A 956 15.81 31.33 65.42
N LYS A 957 16.40 32.22 64.69
CA LYS A 957 17.57 33.06 65.14
C LYS A 957 17.15 34.20 66.10
#